data_e1b25a1f3559bb4cfb6c90b9a660c009
#
_entry.id   e1b25a1f3559bb4cfb6c90b9a660c009
#
_cell.length_a   1.000
_cell.length_b   1.000
_cell.length_c   1.000
_cell.angle_alpha   90.00
_cell.angle_beta   90.00
_cell.angle_gamma   90.00
#
_symmetry.space_group_name_H-M   'P 1'
#
loop_
_entity.id
_entity.type
_entity.pdbx_description
1 polymer ?
#
loop_
_entity_poly.entity_id
_entity_poly.type
_entity_poly.pdbx_seq_one_letter_code
_entity_poly.pdbx_strand_id
1 'polypeptide(L)'
;MKHTAMKRILSFLLFVLAGLVSTAQPFSKTEAARWALRSKHVTIIRDQYGIPHIYGKTDADAVFGLMYAQCEDDFQRVEMNYIEKLGRLSETKGEKFIYDDLLIRLLIDSTEAIRDYKASPVWMKKLLNAFADGINYYLYKNPSVKPKLLTRFEPWYPLLWTDGSIGAINTAGISVSEISHFYNGQREDPLATGEQPEEKDQAGSNGFAFAPSITESGNAILYINPHVTFYFRPEVHMVSEEGLNAYGAVTWGQFFIYQGFNEHCGWMHTSSGVDAADTYIEKLSRTEKGWSYLYDSNYRPLSEKKISIRYRADDATLSARSFTGLFTHHGPLLAKRDGQFISLRADNRLAAGLIQCWLRTKATRFSEFKKTLDLRGNISNNTVYADAEGNIAYWHGNRVPIRDRAYNWNKPVDGSVSATEWKGLHPVSELVQSINPPNGWLQNCNSTPYTVAGINSPDKKKYPVYMAPDGENFRGVNAVRVLDEEKKYTIDKVIRAGYDTRLSAFEVLLPALINAYNPADTTYASVHEAIGILKNWDYRSRESSVATTLAVEWGERIMPSILKIVLPDGGDDVVEKTKLFVSIAVPDALLKPLVDVLNRLQAQFGSWQIPWGQLNRFQRISSAIDNRFDDSKPSYPVGFASSAWGMLPSYISRTFPGTKKRYGVHGNSFICAVEFGKKIKARSLLAGGESGNENSKHFFDQGLMYSTGEFKDVLFYKEDVLKHVERKYHPGE
;
A
#
# COMPACT_ATOMS: atom_id res chain seq x y z
N MET A 1 -42.65 48.71 35.53
CA MET A 1 -41.32 49.07 34.97
C MET A 1 -40.12 48.31 35.57
N LYS A 2 -40.20 47.71 36.78
CA LYS A 2 -39.04 46.95 37.34
C LYS A 2 -38.88 45.51 36.80
N HIS A 3 -39.94 44.88 36.30
CA HIS A 3 -39.84 43.50 35.72
C HIS A 3 -39.27 43.43 34.31
N THR A 4 -39.35 44.52 33.54
CA THR A 4 -38.83 44.54 32.15
C THR A 4 -37.33 44.81 32.07
N ALA A 5 -36.78 45.55 33.06
CA ALA A 5 -35.35 45.83 33.17
C ALA A 5 -34.54 44.56 33.58
N MET A 6 -35.14 43.77 34.49
CA MET A 6 -34.47 42.55 34.98
C MET A 6 -34.41 41.43 33.93
N LYS A 7 -35.42 41.32 33.02
CA LYS A 7 -35.39 40.39 31.89
C LYS A 7 -34.37 40.79 30.81
N ARG A 8 -34.14 42.11 30.60
CA ARG A 8 -33.13 42.60 29.65
C ARG A 8 -31.69 42.42 30.17
N ILE A 9 -31.46 42.54 31.46
CA ILE A 9 -30.16 42.30 32.10
C ILE A 9 -29.83 40.79 32.10
N LEU A 10 -30.82 39.93 32.35
CA LEU A 10 -30.61 38.46 32.30
C LEU A 10 -30.38 37.98 30.87
N SER A 11 -31.05 38.55 29.84
CA SER A 11 -30.77 38.21 28.44
C SER A 11 -29.42 38.73 27.97
N PHE A 12 -28.92 39.86 28.47
CA PHE A 12 -27.59 40.36 28.14
C PHE A 12 -26.48 39.57 28.82
N LEU A 13 -26.69 39.11 30.04
CA LEU A 13 -25.76 38.19 30.73
C LEU A 13 -25.73 36.78 30.10
N LEU A 14 -26.83 36.28 29.57
CA LEU A 14 -26.86 35.01 28.81
C LEU A 14 -26.19 35.16 27.43
N PHE A 15 -26.27 36.32 26.78
CA PHE A 15 -25.55 36.56 25.52
C PHE A 15 -24.06 36.83 25.73
N VAL A 16 -23.61 37.33 26.84
CA VAL A 16 -22.19 37.52 27.19
C VAL A 16 -21.59 36.18 27.66
N LEU A 17 -22.35 35.28 28.31
CA LEU A 17 -21.89 33.92 28.61
C LEU A 17 -21.82 32.97 27.39
N ALA A 18 -22.67 33.24 26.36
CA ALA A 18 -22.62 32.48 25.11
C ALA A 18 -21.43 32.89 24.19
N GLY A 19 -20.78 34.02 24.48
CA GLY A 19 -19.62 34.54 23.72
C GLY A 19 -18.25 34.07 24.25
N LEU A 20 -18.19 33.33 25.37
CA LEU A 20 -16.98 32.83 25.99
C LEU A 20 -16.91 31.30 26.00
N VAL A 21 -17.33 30.63 24.92
CA VAL A 21 -16.75 29.35 24.61
C VAL A 21 -15.35 29.63 24.08
N SER A 22 -14.43 29.97 24.97
CA SER A 22 -13.01 29.83 24.74
C SER A 22 -12.81 28.35 24.38
N THR A 23 -12.66 28.08 23.10
CA THR A 23 -12.10 26.79 22.67
C THR A 23 -10.70 26.75 23.28
N ALA A 24 -10.60 26.16 24.48
CA ALA A 24 -9.31 25.92 25.08
C ALA A 24 -8.47 25.19 24.03
N GLN A 25 -7.39 25.81 23.58
CA GLN A 25 -6.49 25.14 22.67
C GLN A 25 -6.05 23.83 23.32
N PRO A 26 -6.05 22.70 22.59
CA PRO A 26 -5.74 21.39 23.15
C PRO A 26 -4.29 21.29 23.65
N PHE A 27 -3.51 22.40 23.56
CA PHE A 27 -2.09 22.45 23.84
C PHE A 27 -1.78 23.50 24.91
N SER A 28 -0.94 23.13 25.88
CA SER A 28 -0.47 24.04 26.92
C SER A 28 0.60 25.02 26.40
N LYS A 29 0.73 26.18 27.05
CA LYS A 29 1.81 27.15 26.76
C LYS A 29 3.19 26.51 26.92
N THR A 30 3.36 25.61 27.88
CA THR A 30 4.64 24.90 28.14
C THR A 30 5.00 23.98 26.99
N GLU A 31 4.03 23.22 26.43
CA GLU A 31 4.24 22.39 25.25
C GLU A 31 4.63 23.24 24.06
N ALA A 32 3.87 24.31 23.78
CA ALA A 32 4.15 25.21 22.66
C ALA A 32 5.55 25.85 22.76
N ALA A 33 5.97 26.27 23.94
CA ALA A 33 7.31 26.80 24.17
C ALA A 33 8.41 25.76 23.93
N ARG A 34 8.20 24.51 24.36
CA ARG A 34 9.12 23.39 24.12
C ARG A 34 9.26 23.13 22.62
N TRP A 35 8.15 23.07 21.89
CA TRP A 35 8.16 22.87 20.44
C TRP A 35 8.83 24.01 19.69
N ALA A 36 8.60 25.26 20.10
CA ALA A 36 9.25 26.44 19.53
C ALA A 36 10.77 26.48 19.77
N LEU A 37 11.26 25.94 20.90
CA LEU A 37 12.69 25.74 21.11
C LEU A 37 13.25 24.65 20.22
N ARG A 38 12.54 23.52 20.09
CA ARG A 38 12.94 22.39 19.24
C ARG A 38 12.97 22.78 17.76
N SER A 39 12.01 23.56 17.27
CA SER A 39 11.95 23.98 15.88
C SER A 39 13.24 24.71 15.43
N LYS A 40 13.92 25.45 16.31
CA LYS A 40 15.20 26.10 16.01
C LYS A 40 16.36 25.12 15.72
N HIS A 41 16.23 23.85 16.10
CA HIS A 41 17.19 22.79 15.79
C HIS A 41 16.88 22.09 14.45
N VAL A 42 15.82 22.50 13.74
CA VAL A 42 15.39 21.92 12.50
C VAL A 42 15.38 22.95 11.40
N THR A 43 16.01 22.66 10.27
CA THR A 43 15.88 23.45 9.04
C THR A 43 15.18 22.60 8.00
N ILE A 44 14.10 23.10 7.42
CA ILE A 44 13.43 22.49 6.26
C ILE A 44 13.78 23.33 5.03
N ILE A 45 14.31 22.67 3.99
CA ILE A 45 14.55 23.27 2.69
C ILE A 45 13.64 22.56 1.70
N ARG A 46 12.74 23.30 1.08
CA ARG A 46 11.95 22.78 -0.03
C ARG A 46 12.65 23.09 -1.33
N ASP A 47 12.79 22.08 -2.17
CA ASP A 47 13.36 22.24 -3.50
C ASP A 47 12.31 22.70 -4.53
N GLN A 48 12.72 22.80 -5.79
CA GLN A 48 11.89 23.24 -6.90
C GLN A 48 10.67 22.35 -7.21
N TYR A 49 10.62 21.13 -6.67
CA TYR A 49 9.49 20.19 -6.72
C TYR A 49 8.71 20.10 -5.40
N GLY A 50 9.04 20.98 -4.44
CA GLY A 50 8.40 21.02 -3.12
C GLY A 50 8.91 19.94 -2.16
N ILE A 51 9.85 19.10 -2.56
CA ILE A 51 10.35 18.00 -1.72
C ILE A 51 11.04 18.57 -0.48
N PRO A 52 10.66 18.13 0.74
CA PRO A 52 11.26 18.61 1.96
C PRO A 52 12.59 17.91 2.25
N HIS A 53 13.66 18.67 2.28
CA HIS A 53 14.97 18.26 2.81
C HIS A 53 15.07 18.74 4.26
N ILE A 54 15.02 17.81 5.19
CA ILE A 54 14.90 18.08 6.63
C ILE A 54 16.26 17.85 7.29
N TYR A 55 16.80 18.91 7.87
CA TYR A 55 18.07 18.89 8.60
C TYR A 55 17.80 19.10 10.09
N GLY A 56 17.96 18.03 10.88
CA GLY A 56 17.79 18.05 12.33
C GLY A 56 19.13 17.97 13.05
N LYS A 57 19.24 18.55 14.26
CA LYS A 57 20.40 18.39 15.12
C LYS A 57 20.50 16.96 15.68
N THR A 58 19.35 16.35 15.98
CA THR A 58 19.24 14.96 16.41
C THR A 58 18.29 14.19 15.50
N ASP A 59 18.29 12.86 15.56
CA ASP A 59 17.32 12.01 14.89
C ASP A 59 15.88 12.42 15.23
N ALA A 60 15.64 12.71 16.51
CA ALA A 60 14.34 13.16 16.98
C ALA A 60 13.95 14.54 16.44
N ASP A 61 14.91 15.44 16.20
CA ASP A 61 14.64 16.74 15.56
C ASP A 61 14.32 16.56 14.07
N ALA A 62 15.00 15.64 13.37
CA ALA A 62 14.66 15.30 11.99
C ALA A 62 13.24 14.70 11.89
N VAL A 63 12.85 13.82 12.81
CA VAL A 63 11.47 13.29 12.88
C VAL A 63 10.45 14.41 13.15
N PHE A 64 10.73 15.31 14.08
CA PHE A 64 9.85 16.47 14.34
C PHE A 64 9.63 17.31 13.08
N GLY A 65 10.71 17.61 12.35
CA GLY A 65 10.65 18.33 11.09
C GLY A 65 9.89 17.60 10.00
N LEU A 66 10.11 16.28 9.87
CA LEU A 66 9.40 15.43 8.91
C LEU A 66 7.90 15.45 9.15
N MET A 67 7.47 15.30 10.41
CA MET A 67 6.03 15.26 10.72
C MET A 67 5.38 16.62 10.52
N TYR A 68 6.11 17.71 10.79
CA TYR A 68 5.65 19.07 10.49
C TYR A 68 5.48 19.27 8.98
N ALA A 69 6.49 18.89 8.17
CA ALA A 69 6.46 19.04 6.72
C ALA A 69 5.35 18.21 6.06
N GLN A 70 5.14 16.95 6.50
CA GLN A 70 4.04 16.13 6.01
C GLN A 70 2.67 16.77 6.28
N CYS A 71 2.51 17.42 7.44
CA CYS A 71 1.25 18.12 7.75
C CYS A 71 1.06 19.39 6.92
N GLU A 72 2.13 20.08 6.54
CA GLU A 72 2.05 21.21 5.58
C GLU A 72 1.57 20.72 4.21
N ASP A 73 2.03 19.55 3.77
CA ASP A 73 1.71 18.98 2.47
C ASP A 73 0.31 18.35 2.45
N ASP A 74 -0.01 17.48 3.41
CA ASP A 74 -1.31 16.78 3.44
C ASP A 74 -1.72 16.30 4.85
N PHE A 75 -2.07 17.24 5.71
CA PHE A 75 -2.57 16.90 7.06
C PHE A 75 -3.81 15.98 7.02
N GLN A 76 -4.67 16.13 6.01
CA GLN A 76 -5.89 15.33 5.94
C GLN A 76 -5.59 13.83 5.78
N ARG A 77 -4.60 13.47 4.97
CA ARG A 77 -4.17 12.07 4.82
C ARG A 77 -3.43 11.57 6.06
N VAL A 78 -2.57 12.40 6.67
CA VAL A 78 -1.94 12.05 7.96
C VAL A 78 -3.01 11.74 9.01
N GLU A 79 -4.02 12.59 9.16
CA GLU A 79 -5.10 12.38 10.12
C GLU A 79 -5.92 11.14 9.82
N MET A 80 -6.35 10.96 8.54
CA MET A 80 -7.21 9.86 8.14
C MET A 80 -6.57 8.50 8.36
N ASN A 81 -5.27 8.37 8.09
CA ASN A 81 -4.52 7.15 8.32
C ASN A 81 -4.54 6.73 9.80
N TYR A 82 -4.50 7.69 10.73
CA TYR A 82 -4.61 7.40 12.16
C TYR A 82 -6.06 7.18 12.62
N ILE A 83 -7.04 7.86 12.04
CA ILE A 83 -8.47 7.59 12.29
C ILE A 83 -8.78 6.12 11.96
N GLU A 84 -8.32 5.64 10.80
CA GLU A 84 -8.48 4.24 10.39
C GLU A 84 -7.81 3.27 11.38
N LYS A 85 -6.53 3.49 11.72
CA LYS A 85 -5.79 2.59 12.62
C LYS A 85 -6.31 2.61 14.08
N LEU A 86 -6.99 3.66 14.47
CA LEU A 86 -7.68 3.73 15.75
C LEU A 86 -9.06 3.01 15.73
N GLY A 87 -9.53 2.52 14.58
CA GLY A 87 -10.87 1.95 14.41
C GLY A 87 -11.95 3.00 14.71
N ARG A 88 -11.85 4.19 14.07
CA ARG A 88 -12.73 5.34 14.27
C ARG A 88 -13.22 5.94 12.94
N LEU A 89 -13.11 5.17 11.85
CA LEU A 89 -13.48 5.63 10.51
C LEU A 89 -14.98 5.97 10.43
N SER A 90 -15.84 5.19 11.08
CA SER A 90 -17.28 5.40 11.13
C SER A 90 -17.70 6.70 11.83
N GLU A 91 -16.87 7.26 12.72
CA GLU A 91 -17.11 8.58 13.31
C GLU A 91 -17.03 9.72 12.26
N THR A 92 -16.33 9.49 11.15
CA THR A 92 -16.11 10.47 10.07
C THR A 92 -16.86 10.16 8.78
N LYS A 93 -16.95 8.88 8.39
CA LYS A 93 -17.49 8.42 7.12
C LYS A 93 -18.89 7.77 7.23
N GLY A 94 -19.43 7.62 8.44
CA GLY A 94 -20.79 7.14 8.70
C GLY A 94 -20.91 5.66 9.03
N GLU A 95 -22.14 5.24 9.28
CA GLU A 95 -22.49 3.92 9.82
C GLU A 95 -21.98 2.74 9.00
N LYS A 96 -21.89 2.87 7.68
CA LYS A 96 -21.43 1.81 6.78
C LYS A 96 -20.02 1.29 7.08
N PHE A 97 -19.19 2.03 7.80
CA PHE A 97 -17.84 1.66 8.19
C PHE A 97 -17.72 1.05 9.60
N ILE A 98 -18.83 0.72 10.27
CA ILE A 98 -18.81 0.15 11.63
C ILE A 98 -18.02 -1.16 11.68
N TYR A 99 -18.15 -2.02 10.66
CA TYR A 99 -17.49 -3.33 10.64
C TYR A 99 -16.03 -3.25 10.24
N ASP A 100 -15.63 -2.23 9.48
CA ASP A 100 -14.22 -1.89 9.25
C ASP A 100 -13.55 -1.51 10.58
N ASP A 101 -14.20 -0.62 11.35
CA ASP A 101 -13.71 -0.24 12.68
C ASP A 101 -13.72 -1.41 13.67
N LEU A 102 -14.74 -2.27 13.60
CA LEU A 102 -14.81 -3.47 14.44
C LEU A 102 -13.65 -4.43 14.12
N LEU A 103 -13.35 -4.67 12.85
CA LEU A 103 -12.20 -5.48 12.43
C LEU A 103 -10.91 -4.93 13.03
N ILE A 104 -10.65 -3.62 12.89
CA ILE A 104 -9.48 -2.97 13.48
C ILE A 104 -9.44 -3.20 15.00
N ARG A 105 -10.55 -2.97 15.70
CA ARG A 105 -10.61 -3.07 17.18
C ARG A 105 -10.55 -4.52 17.70
N LEU A 106 -10.84 -5.50 16.87
CA LEU A 106 -10.64 -6.92 17.15
C LEU A 106 -9.17 -7.34 17.02
N LEU A 107 -8.44 -6.76 16.05
CA LEU A 107 -7.07 -7.14 15.71
C LEU A 107 -6.00 -6.23 16.34
N ILE A 108 -6.33 -4.97 16.63
CA ILE A 108 -5.41 -3.98 17.15
C ILE A 108 -5.90 -3.43 18.49
N ASP A 109 -5.09 -3.61 19.54
CA ASP A 109 -5.39 -3.08 20.87
C ASP A 109 -4.54 -1.85 21.19
N SER A 110 -5.21 -0.70 21.34
CA SER A 110 -4.56 0.55 21.75
C SER A 110 -3.90 0.45 23.13
N THR A 111 -4.42 -0.39 24.01
CA THR A 111 -3.83 -0.61 25.35
C THR A 111 -2.45 -1.27 25.24
N GLU A 112 -2.31 -2.20 24.29
CA GLU A 112 -1.03 -2.82 24.00
C GLU A 112 -0.05 -1.84 23.37
N ALA A 113 -0.50 -0.99 22.45
CA ALA A 113 0.35 0.05 21.86
C ALA A 113 0.87 1.04 22.93
N ILE A 114 0.05 1.41 23.90
CA ILE A 114 0.44 2.23 25.04
C ILE A 114 1.47 1.49 25.93
N ARG A 115 1.28 0.20 26.17
CA ARG A 115 2.22 -0.63 26.93
C ARG A 115 3.57 -0.71 26.22
N ASP A 116 3.57 -0.92 24.89
CA ASP A 116 4.79 -1.01 24.09
C ASP A 116 5.52 0.34 24.01
N TYR A 117 4.78 1.46 23.96
CA TYR A 117 5.38 2.78 24.08
C TYR A 117 6.10 2.93 25.45
N LYS A 118 5.46 2.52 26.55
CA LYS A 118 6.07 2.57 27.88
C LYS A 118 7.30 1.66 27.99
N ALA A 119 7.31 0.51 27.34
CA ALA A 119 8.40 -0.47 27.32
C ALA A 119 9.50 -0.13 26.30
N SER A 120 9.23 0.76 25.33
CA SER A 120 10.19 1.10 24.26
C SER A 120 11.50 1.64 24.81
N PRO A 121 12.65 1.38 24.14
CA PRO A 121 13.96 1.96 24.49
C PRO A 121 13.91 3.50 24.49
N VAL A 122 14.79 4.12 25.25
CA VAL A 122 14.83 5.59 25.39
C VAL A 122 14.95 6.31 24.05
N TRP A 123 15.80 5.80 23.14
CA TRP A 123 15.96 6.40 21.81
C TRP A 123 14.66 6.32 20.99
N MET A 124 13.93 5.20 21.03
CA MET A 124 12.66 5.04 20.32
C MET A 124 11.58 5.96 20.90
N LYS A 125 11.50 6.10 22.23
CA LYS A 125 10.60 7.08 22.87
C LYS A 125 10.86 8.51 22.42
N LYS A 126 12.15 8.89 22.22
CA LYS A 126 12.49 10.23 21.70
C LYS A 126 11.93 10.45 20.29
N LEU A 127 11.98 9.44 19.41
CA LEU A 127 11.42 9.52 18.06
C LEU A 127 9.88 9.56 18.10
N LEU A 128 9.25 8.70 18.89
CA LEU A 128 7.78 8.65 19.05
C LEU A 128 7.23 9.96 19.65
N ASN A 129 7.92 10.55 20.62
CA ASN A 129 7.56 11.88 21.14
C ASN A 129 7.73 12.96 20.06
N ALA A 130 8.80 12.91 19.27
CA ALA A 130 9.05 13.86 18.20
C ALA A 130 8.01 13.78 17.10
N PHE A 131 7.54 12.56 16.77
CA PHE A 131 6.41 12.33 15.89
C PHE A 131 5.17 13.11 16.35
N ALA A 132 4.73 12.90 17.59
CA ALA A 132 3.56 13.59 18.14
C ALA A 132 3.78 15.10 18.24
N ASP A 133 4.95 15.53 18.72
CA ASP A 133 5.31 16.94 18.86
C ASP A 133 5.27 17.68 17.51
N GLY A 134 5.77 17.07 16.42
CA GLY A 134 5.78 17.68 15.08
C GLY A 134 4.38 17.96 14.54
N ILE A 135 3.48 16.98 14.63
CA ILE A 135 2.08 17.13 14.18
C ILE A 135 1.33 18.12 15.07
N ASN A 136 1.48 18.00 16.40
CA ASN A 136 0.80 18.87 17.36
C ASN A 136 1.29 20.33 17.24
N TYR A 137 2.57 20.53 16.95
CA TYR A 137 3.10 21.88 16.70
C TYR A 137 2.57 22.47 15.41
N TYR A 138 2.41 21.67 14.36
CA TYR A 138 1.74 22.11 13.14
C TYR A 138 0.30 22.57 13.43
N LEU A 139 -0.48 21.79 14.16
CA LEU A 139 -1.85 22.16 14.55
C LEU A 139 -1.89 23.41 15.42
N TYR A 140 -0.93 23.57 16.33
CA TYR A 140 -0.81 24.76 17.16
C TYR A 140 -0.51 26.02 16.34
N LYS A 141 0.37 25.92 15.35
CA LYS A 141 0.78 27.05 14.49
C LYS A 141 -0.26 27.38 13.40
N ASN A 142 -1.14 26.46 13.06
CA ASN A 142 -2.13 26.58 11.99
C ASN A 142 -3.57 26.41 12.51
N PRO A 143 -4.10 27.33 13.33
CA PRO A 143 -5.43 27.20 13.96
C PRO A 143 -6.60 27.23 12.96
N SER A 144 -6.36 27.62 11.71
CA SER A 144 -7.32 27.56 10.63
C SER A 144 -7.55 26.12 10.13
N VAL A 145 -6.59 25.25 10.30
CA VAL A 145 -6.72 23.81 9.98
C VAL A 145 -7.75 23.19 10.92
N LYS A 146 -8.74 22.53 10.35
CA LYS A 146 -9.83 21.88 11.10
C LYS A 146 -9.66 20.37 11.00
N PRO A 147 -9.13 19.71 12.04
CA PRO A 147 -9.11 18.26 12.12
C PRO A 147 -10.52 17.68 11.99
N LYS A 148 -10.67 16.56 11.30
CA LYS A 148 -11.97 15.85 11.22
C LYS A 148 -12.32 15.21 12.57
N LEU A 149 -11.31 14.74 13.32
CA LEU A 149 -11.51 14.05 14.58
C LEU A 149 -10.34 14.19 15.56
N LEU A 150 -9.09 14.20 15.08
CA LEU A 150 -7.89 14.12 15.92
C LEU A 150 -7.30 15.50 16.17
N THR A 151 -7.77 16.16 17.23
CA THR A 151 -7.27 17.48 17.65
C THR A 151 -5.91 17.42 18.38
N ARG A 152 -5.45 16.21 18.72
CA ARG A 152 -4.17 15.92 19.36
C ARG A 152 -3.67 14.55 18.93
N PHE A 153 -2.37 14.42 18.67
CA PHE A 153 -1.70 13.17 18.35
C PHE A 153 -0.86 12.69 19.52
N GLU A 154 -0.91 11.39 19.77
CA GLU A 154 -0.23 10.76 20.90
C GLU A 154 1.01 10.00 20.45
N PRO A 155 2.09 9.93 21.26
CA PRO A 155 3.35 9.33 20.86
C PRO A 155 3.27 7.80 20.64
N TRP A 156 2.22 7.15 21.10
CA TRP A 156 2.00 5.72 20.89
C TRP A 156 1.27 5.41 19.56
N TYR A 157 0.73 6.39 18.85
CA TYR A 157 -0.03 6.17 17.60
C TYR A 157 0.77 5.39 16.55
N PRO A 158 2.06 5.66 16.28
CA PRO A 158 2.83 4.88 15.31
C PRO A 158 2.89 3.39 15.62
N LEU A 159 2.77 3.00 16.90
CA LEU A 159 2.78 1.60 17.33
C LEU A 159 1.49 0.85 17.02
N LEU A 160 0.48 1.49 16.44
CA LEU A 160 -0.71 0.84 15.88
C LEU A 160 -0.43 0.23 14.50
N TRP A 161 0.71 0.54 13.88
CA TRP A 161 1.08 0.05 12.56
C TRP A 161 1.96 -1.20 12.66
N THR A 162 2.04 -1.95 11.55
CA THR A 162 2.80 -3.20 11.51
C THR A 162 4.27 -2.97 11.14
N ASP A 163 4.55 -2.89 9.83
CA ASP A 163 5.90 -2.86 9.28
C ASP A 163 6.19 -1.58 8.49
N GLY A 164 5.32 -0.59 8.58
CA GLY A 164 5.43 0.64 7.81
C GLY A 164 4.63 0.65 6.52
N SER A 165 4.04 -0.46 6.07
CA SER A 165 3.02 -0.41 5.04
C SER A 165 1.66 -0.06 5.66
N ILE A 166 1.03 0.98 5.16
CA ILE A 166 -0.33 1.34 5.57
C ILE A 166 -1.29 0.27 5.07
N GLY A 167 -2.24 -0.08 5.91
CA GLY A 167 -3.35 -0.92 5.57
C GLY A 167 -3.06 -2.42 5.53
N ALA A 168 -1.82 -2.85 5.75
CA ALA A 168 -1.49 -4.26 5.80
C ALA A 168 -2.00 -4.92 7.09
N ILE A 169 -3.31 -5.08 7.20
CA ILE A 169 -3.92 -5.99 8.16
C ILE A 169 -4.14 -7.31 7.44
N ASN A 170 -3.44 -8.34 7.90
CA ASN A 170 -3.63 -9.69 7.39
C ASN A 170 -4.83 -10.34 8.06
N THR A 171 -5.86 -10.61 7.30
CA THR A 171 -7.08 -11.30 7.77
C THR A 171 -7.17 -12.74 7.28
N ALA A 172 -6.11 -13.25 6.61
CA ALA A 172 -6.12 -14.56 5.95
C ALA A 172 -7.37 -14.77 5.07
N GLY A 173 -7.78 -13.72 4.35
CA GLY A 173 -8.92 -13.74 3.43
C GLY A 173 -10.30 -13.64 4.09
N ILE A 174 -10.39 -13.33 5.40
CA ILE A 174 -11.69 -13.03 6.03
C ILE A 174 -12.10 -11.61 5.65
N SER A 175 -13.28 -11.46 5.08
CA SER A 175 -13.84 -10.19 4.60
C SER A 175 -14.59 -9.43 5.70
N VAL A 176 -14.73 -8.10 5.54
CA VAL A 176 -15.56 -7.26 6.43
C VAL A 176 -17.03 -7.71 6.39
N SER A 177 -17.50 -8.19 5.23
CA SER A 177 -18.86 -8.75 5.10
C SER A 177 -19.06 -9.98 5.98
N GLU A 178 -18.11 -10.91 6.04
CA GLU A 178 -18.19 -12.09 6.92
C GLU A 178 -18.22 -11.68 8.41
N ILE A 179 -17.44 -10.66 8.78
CA ILE A 179 -17.43 -10.09 10.13
C ILE A 179 -18.80 -9.47 10.45
N SER A 180 -19.37 -8.73 9.52
CA SER A 180 -20.71 -8.17 9.65
C SER A 180 -21.75 -9.25 9.88
N HIS A 181 -21.77 -10.30 9.06
CA HIS A 181 -22.69 -11.43 9.25
C HIS A 181 -22.51 -12.14 10.58
N PHE A 182 -21.27 -12.33 11.03
CA PHE A 182 -20.98 -13.02 12.28
C PHE A 182 -21.43 -12.22 13.51
N TYR A 183 -21.17 -10.91 13.54
CA TYR A 183 -21.46 -10.05 14.70
C TYR A 183 -22.87 -9.46 14.73
N ASN A 184 -23.58 -9.42 13.60
CA ASN A 184 -24.99 -8.98 13.58
C ASN A 184 -25.98 -10.07 13.98
N GLY A 185 -25.55 -11.33 14.04
CA GLY A 185 -26.48 -12.44 14.14
C GLY A 185 -27.50 -12.40 12.97
N GLN A 186 -28.11 -13.41 12.57
CA GLN A 186 -29.00 -13.62 11.41
C GLN A 186 -29.99 -12.49 10.98
N ARG A 187 -29.73 -11.23 11.30
CA ARG A 187 -30.41 -10.09 10.69
C ARG A 187 -29.75 -9.86 9.34
N GLU A 188 -30.55 -9.93 8.28
CA GLU A 188 -30.16 -9.37 7.00
C GLU A 188 -29.90 -7.88 7.23
N ASP A 189 -28.63 -7.48 7.26
CA ASP A 189 -28.25 -6.09 7.37
C ASP A 189 -28.33 -5.49 5.95
N PRO A 190 -29.23 -4.51 5.68
CA PRO A 190 -29.25 -3.81 4.41
C PRO A 190 -27.93 -3.13 4.07
N LEU A 191 -27.08 -2.86 5.09
CA LEU A 191 -25.74 -2.31 4.92
C LEU A 191 -24.71 -3.35 4.45
N ALA A 192 -25.01 -4.64 4.61
CA ALA A 192 -24.16 -5.74 4.09
C ALA A 192 -24.42 -6.05 2.60
N THR A 193 -25.46 -5.45 2.00
CA THR A 193 -25.81 -5.63 0.59
C THR A 193 -25.29 -4.48 -0.24
N GLY A 194 -24.10 -4.63 -0.81
CA GLY A 194 -24.04 -4.09 -2.13
C GLY A 194 -23.08 -3.06 -2.57
N GLU A 195 -22.20 -2.53 -1.83
CA GLU A 195 -20.95 -2.15 -2.45
C GLU A 195 -19.99 -3.31 -2.18
N GLN A 196 -19.67 -4.06 -3.23
CA GLN A 196 -18.45 -4.87 -3.23
C GLN A 196 -17.39 -3.97 -2.60
N PRO A 197 -16.60 -4.41 -1.61
CA PRO A 197 -15.48 -3.61 -1.15
C PRO A 197 -14.81 -3.19 -2.44
N GLU A 198 -14.61 -1.86 -2.63
CA GLU A 198 -13.79 -1.34 -3.74
C GLU A 198 -12.66 -2.34 -3.83
N GLU A 199 -12.54 -3.05 -4.97
CA GLU A 199 -11.49 -4.06 -5.13
C GLU A 199 -10.28 -3.39 -4.53
N LYS A 200 -9.76 -3.90 -3.41
CA LYS A 200 -8.56 -3.33 -2.81
C LYS A 200 -7.56 -3.49 -3.91
N ASP A 201 -7.36 -2.40 -4.65
CA ASP A 201 -6.56 -2.36 -5.87
C ASP A 201 -5.31 -3.11 -5.51
N GLN A 202 -5.07 -4.28 -6.11
CA GLN A 202 -4.07 -5.22 -5.62
C GLN A 202 -2.76 -4.47 -5.53
N ALA A 203 -2.36 -4.11 -4.31
CA ALA A 203 -1.12 -3.44 -4.07
C ALA A 203 -0.01 -4.26 -4.73
N GLY A 204 0.71 -3.65 -5.65
CA GLY A 204 1.78 -4.30 -6.39
C GLY A 204 3.07 -3.51 -6.24
N SER A 205 4.11 -3.98 -6.84
CA SER A 205 5.40 -3.27 -6.87
C SER A 205 6.37 -3.93 -7.84
N ASN A 206 7.37 -3.18 -8.31
CA ASN A 206 8.56 -3.74 -8.95
C ASN A 206 9.79 -3.30 -8.17
N GLY A 207 10.62 -4.25 -7.79
CA GLY A 207 11.95 -4.01 -7.25
C GLY A 207 12.99 -4.74 -8.08
N PHE A 208 14.03 -4.03 -8.55
CA PHE A 208 15.15 -4.64 -9.27
C PHE A 208 16.46 -4.21 -8.61
N ALA A 209 17.42 -5.13 -8.57
CA ALA A 209 18.78 -4.84 -8.10
C ALA A 209 19.80 -5.38 -9.10
N PHE A 210 20.84 -4.60 -9.36
CA PHE A 210 21.88 -4.89 -10.36
C PHE A 210 23.25 -4.84 -9.71
N ALA A 211 24.00 -5.91 -9.86
CA ALA A 211 25.37 -6.01 -9.35
C ALA A 211 26.37 -5.24 -10.24
N PRO A 212 27.51 -4.81 -9.69
CA PRO A 212 28.58 -4.12 -10.43
C PRO A 212 29.04 -4.83 -11.72
N SER A 213 28.98 -6.16 -11.74
CA SER A 213 29.43 -6.97 -12.90
C SER A 213 28.64 -6.71 -14.19
N ILE A 214 27.39 -6.27 -14.05
CA ILE A 214 26.49 -6.00 -15.20
C ILE A 214 26.11 -4.53 -15.35
N THR A 215 26.76 -3.62 -14.65
CA THR A 215 26.58 -2.17 -14.83
C THR A 215 27.73 -1.56 -15.61
N GLU A 216 27.49 -0.47 -16.33
CA GLU A 216 28.57 0.24 -17.09
C GLU A 216 29.54 0.98 -16.16
N SER A 217 29.03 1.49 -15.04
CA SER A 217 29.81 2.22 -14.04
C SER A 217 30.62 1.33 -13.10
N GLY A 218 30.31 0.04 -13.05
CA GLY A 218 30.87 -0.87 -12.03
C GLY A 218 30.32 -0.63 -10.62
N ASN A 219 29.19 0.06 -10.47
CA ASN A 219 28.49 0.29 -9.22
C ASN A 219 27.17 -0.48 -9.18
N ALA A 220 26.70 -0.87 -8.01
CA ALA A 220 25.37 -1.47 -7.89
C ALA A 220 24.27 -0.43 -8.15
N ILE A 221 23.13 -0.87 -8.71
CA ILE A 221 21.95 -0.04 -8.95
C ILE A 221 20.72 -0.69 -8.34
N LEU A 222 19.85 0.10 -7.71
CA LEU A 222 18.55 -0.33 -7.21
C LEU A 222 17.43 0.42 -7.93
N TYR A 223 16.39 -0.30 -8.35
CA TYR A 223 15.15 0.27 -8.87
C TYR A 223 14.01 0.04 -7.88
N ILE A 224 13.32 1.11 -7.53
CA ILE A 224 12.24 1.19 -6.55
C ILE A 224 10.98 1.65 -7.27
N ASN A 225 9.92 0.83 -7.28
CA ASN A 225 8.66 1.20 -7.90
C ASN A 225 7.46 0.54 -7.20
N PRO A 226 6.98 1.09 -6.07
CA PRO A 226 5.74 0.65 -5.45
C PRO A 226 4.52 1.02 -6.28
N HIS A 227 3.60 0.07 -6.44
CA HIS A 227 2.31 0.29 -7.05
C HIS A 227 1.25 0.33 -5.94
N VAL A 228 0.77 1.51 -5.63
CA VAL A 228 -0.25 1.76 -4.60
C VAL A 228 -1.22 2.83 -5.08
N THR A 229 -2.26 3.08 -4.31
CA THR A 229 -3.19 4.19 -4.52
C THR A 229 -2.42 5.50 -4.71
N PHE A 230 -2.80 6.31 -5.71
CA PHE A 230 -2.12 7.56 -5.99
C PHE A 230 -2.20 8.52 -4.81
N TYR A 231 -1.13 9.33 -4.65
CA TYR A 231 -0.97 10.31 -3.58
C TYR A 231 -0.85 9.70 -2.17
N PHE A 232 -0.57 8.40 -2.11
CA PHE A 232 -0.40 7.67 -0.86
C PHE A 232 0.95 7.94 -0.16
N ARG A 233 1.98 8.29 -0.94
CA ARG A 233 3.35 8.51 -0.47
C ARG A 233 3.88 9.87 -0.90
N PRO A 234 4.41 10.69 0.04
CA PRO A 234 5.30 11.81 -0.28
C PRO A 234 6.74 11.34 -0.39
N GLU A 235 7.54 12.14 -1.07
CA GLU A 235 8.99 11.99 -1.24
C GLU A 235 9.71 12.90 -0.26
N VAL A 236 10.71 12.41 0.47
CA VAL A 236 11.36 13.16 1.56
C VAL A 236 12.85 12.86 1.66
N HIS A 237 13.61 13.82 2.21
CA HIS A 237 15.01 13.67 2.58
C HIS A 237 15.20 14.02 4.06
N MET A 238 15.80 13.11 4.83
CA MET A 238 16.03 13.28 6.27
C MET A 238 17.51 13.22 6.59
N VAL A 239 18.00 14.23 7.31
CA VAL A 239 19.41 14.34 7.74
C VAL A 239 19.47 14.70 9.22
N SER A 240 20.37 14.07 9.97
CA SER A 240 20.71 14.48 11.36
C SER A 240 22.21 14.43 11.62
N GLU A 241 22.66 15.17 12.64
CA GLU A 241 24.05 15.10 13.11
C GLU A 241 24.36 13.78 13.84
N GLU A 242 23.34 12.95 14.12
CA GLU A 242 23.47 11.61 14.70
C GLU A 242 23.67 10.51 13.63
N GLY A 243 23.98 10.88 12.38
CA GLY A 243 24.34 9.98 11.29
C GLY A 243 23.17 9.48 10.45
N LEU A 244 21.99 10.08 10.55
CA LEU A 244 20.91 9.86 9.59
C LEU A 244 21.19 10.71 8.34
N ASN A 245 21.17 10.09 7.16
CA ASN A 245 21.14 10.76 5.86
C ASN A 245 20.45 9.83 4.89
N ALA A 246 19.11 9.94 4.74
CA ALA A 246 18.31 9.03 3.97
C ALA A 246 17.26 9.75 3.13
N TYR A 247 17.06 9.28 1.91
CA TYR A 247 16.11 9.79 0.91
C TYR A 247 15.17 8.69 0.44
N GLY A 248 13.91 9.02 0.22
CA GLY A 248 12.94 8.09 -0.33
C GLY A 248 11.50 8.45 -0.02
N ALA A 249 10.63 7.45 -0.08
CA ALA A 249 9.21 7.62 0.17
C ALA A 249 8.82 7.22 1.60
N VAL A 250 7.96 8.03 2.19
CA VAL A 250 7.25 7.71 3.43
C VAL A 250 5.77 7.45 3.12
N THR A 251 5.04 6.90 4.06
CA THR A 251 3.59 6.92 4.04
C THR A 251 3.10 8.10 4.88
N TRP A 252 2.04 8.79 4.48
CA TRP A 252 1.53 9.91 5.26
C TRP A 252 1.30 9.53 6.73
N GLY A 253 1.98 10.22 7.62
CA GLY A 253 1.95 9.95 9.05
C GLY A 253 3.06 9.02 9.55
N GLN A 254 3.92 8.45 8.71
CA GLN A 254 5.11 7.71 9.14
C GLN A 254 6.30 8.65 9.41
N PHE A 255 7.13 8.28 10.40
CA PHE A 255 8.26 9.08 10.84
C PHE A 255 9.63 8.59 10.35
N PHE A 256 9.64 7.67 9.39
CA PHE A 256 10.86 7.08 8.80
C PHE A 256 10.65 6.81 7.31
N ILE A 257 11.75 6.73 6.56
CA ILE A 257 11.72 6.36 5.15
C ILE A 257 11.42 4.86 5.03
N TYR A 258 10.27 4.56 4.43
CA TYR A 258 9.80 3.19 4.28
C TYR A 258 10.57 2.43 3.19
N GLN A 259 10.79 3.06 2.05
CA GLN A 259 11.64 2.57 0.96
C GLN A 259 12.41 3.73 0.35
N GLY A 260 13.65 3.48 0.05
CA GLY A 260 14.59 4.51 -0.38
C GLY A 260 16.04 4.06 -0.19
N PHE A 261 16.91 4.99 0.12
CA PHE A 261 18.34 4.75 0.24
C PHE A 261 19.01 5.76 1.18
N ASN A 262 20.21 5.41 1.63
CA ASN A 262 21.20 6.29 2.24
C ASN A 262 22.48 6.28 1.38
N GLU A 263 23.58 6.87 1.84
CA GLU A 263 24.84 6.87 1.08
C GLU A 263 25.43 5.49 0.81
N HIS A 264 25.03 4.49 1.58
CA HIS A 264 25.67 3.18 1.62
C HIS A 264 24.81 2.09 0.99
N CYS A 265 23.50 2.15 1.18
CA CYS A 265 22.60 1.10 0.71
C CYS A 265 21.19 1.62 0.43
N GLY A 266 20.45 0.84 -0.35
CA GLY A 266 19.05 1.07 -0.64
C GLY A 266 18.20 -0.17 -0.43
N TRP A 267 16.91 0.05 -0.18
CA TRP A 267 15.92 -0.99 0.05
C TRP A 267 14.59 -0.65 -0.61
N MET A 268 14.00 -1.68 -1.19
CA MET A 268 12.69 -1.66 -1.81
C MET A 268 11.83 -2.77 -1.20
N HIS A 269 10.55 -2.48 -0.94
CA HIS A 269 9.59 -3.47 -0.50
C HIS A 269 8.55 -3.74 -1.56
N THR A 270 8.37 -5.01 -1.92
CA THR A 270 7.27 -5.47 -2.76
C THR A 270 6.28 -6.25 -1.90
N SER A 271 4.99 -6.18 -2.19
CA SER A 271 4.00 -7.02 -1.51
C SER A 271 4.30 -8.49 -1.75
N SER A 272 4.09 -9.30 -0.71
CA SER A 272 4.37 -10.72 -0.68
C SER A 272 3.15 -11.49 -0.22
N GLY A 273 2.95 -12.69 -0.75
CA GLY A 273 2.03 -13.68 -0.22
C GLY A 273 2.62 -14.48 0.94
N VAL A 274 3.72 -14.00 1.55
CA VAL A 274 4.30 -14.67 2.71
C VAL A 274 3.24 -15.02 3.74
N ASP A 275 3.17 -16.29 4.11
CA ASP A 275 2.14 -16.81 4.98
C ASP A 275 2.49 -16.54 6.46
N ALA A 276 2.01 -15.40 6.97
CA ALA A 276 2.22 -14.93 8.34
C ALA A 276 0.92 -14.88 9.17
N ALA A 277 -0.16 -15.51 8.67
CA ALA A 277 -1.45 -15.55 9.34
C ALA A 277 -2.18 -16.85 9.03
N ASP A 278 -2.81 -17.45 10.03
CA ASP A 278 -3.58 -18.69 9.90
C ASP A 278 -4.98 -18.55 10.45
N THR A 279 -5.91 -19.27 9.82
CA THR A 279 -7.28 -19.42 10.32
C THR A 279 -7.48 -20.79 10.95
N TYR A 280 -8.26 -20.82 12.03
CA TYR A 280 -8.53 -22.03 12.80
C TYR A 280 -10.02 -22.30 12.89
N ILE A 281 -10.41 -23.56 12.73
CA ILE A 281 -11.77 -24.05 12.99
C ILE A 281 -11.85 -24.34 14.50
N GLU A 282 -12.68 -23.57 15.19
CA GLU A 282 -12.86 -23.69 16.64
C GLU A 282 -14.11 -24.51 16.99
N LYS A 283 -13.96 -25.50 17.84
CA LYS A 283 -15.07 -26.31 18.37
C LYS A 283 -15.59 -25.69 19.66
N LEU A 284 -16.67 -24.91 19.54
CA LEU A 284 -17.25 -24.18 20.66
C LEU A 284 -18.32 -24.98 21.38
N SER A 285 -18.40 -24.77 22.70
CA SER A 285 -19.47 -25.23 23.56
C SER A 285 -19.97 -24.08 24.46
N ARG A 286 -21.25 -24.02 24.72
CA ARG A 286 -21.86 -23.04 25.62
C ARG A 286 -22.37 -23.72 26.89
N THR A 287 -21.93 -23.26 28.04
CA THR A 287 -22.37 -23.71 29.32
C THR A 287 -23.01 -22.54 30.11
N GLU A 288 -23.55 -22.80 31.28
CA GLU A 288 -24.04 -21.73 32.19
C GLU A 288 -22.94 -20.74 32.59
N LYS A 289 -21.66 -21.15 32.54
CA LYS A 289 -20.50 -20.32 32.83
C LYS A 289 -20.01 -19.49 31.61
N GLY A 290 -20.67 -19.57 30.45
CA GLY A 290 -20.31 -18.87 29.25
C GLY A 290 -19.79 -19.77 28.11
N TRP A 291 -19.16 -19.16 27.12
CA TRP A 291 -18.58 -19.86 25.98
C TRP A 291 -17.21 -20.47 26.32
N SER A 292 -16.98 -21.67 25.83
CA SER A 292 -15.69 -22.36 25.87
C SER A 292 -15.37 -23.02 24.51
N TYR A 293 -14.10 -23.31 24.27
CA TYR A 293 -13.61 -23.99 23.09
C TYR A 293 -12.79 -25.23 23.47
N LEU A 294 -12.87 -26.26 22.64
CA LEU A 294 -12.12 -27.49 22.82
C LEU A 294 -10.65 -27.28 22.41
N TYR A 295 -9.72 -27.74 23.25
CA TYR A 295 -8.31 -27.81 22.93
C TYR A 295 -7.72 -29.11 23.50
N ASP A 296 -7.23 -29.95 22.61
CA ASP A 296 -6.95 -31.37 22.91
C ASP A 296 -8.15 -32.02 23.59
N SER A 297 -8.03 -32.51 24.79
CA SER A 297 -9.12 -33.18 25.53
C SER A 297 -9.86 -32.21 26.48
N ASN A 298 -9.55 -30.92 26.51
CA ASN A 298 -10.02 -29.99 27.52
C ASN A 298 -10.79 -28.81 26.93
N TYR A 299 -11.84 -28.38 27.62
CA TYR A 299 -12.51 -27.12 27.27
C TYR A 299 -11.85 -25.95 28.01
N ARG A 300 -11.50 -24.91 27.24
CA ARG A 300 -10.94 -23.65 27.75
C ARG A 300 -11.98 -22.53 27.60
N PRO A 301 -12.11 -21.62 28.57
CA PRO A 301 -13.06 -20.51 28.46
C PRO A 301 -12.61 -19.55 27.32
N LEU A 302 -13.57 -19.02 26.56
CA LEU A 302 -13.33 -17.91 25.68
C LEU A 302 -13.07 -16.63 26.47
N SER A 303 -12.17 -15.80 26.01
CA SER A 303 -12.03 -14.43 26.48
C SER A 303 -13.03 -13.52 25.77
N GLU A 304 -13.71 -12.67 26.52
CA GLU A 304 -14.70 -11.73 25.99
C GLU A 304 -14.20 -10.29 26.13
N LYS A 305 -14.35 -9.50 25.07
CA LYS A 305 -14.00 -8.08 25.07
C LYS A 305 -15.21 -7.27 24.57
N LYS A 306 -15.72 -6.36 25.41
CA LYS A 306 -16.74 -5.40 24.96
C LYS A 306 -16.08 -4.32 24.13
N ILE A 307 -16.58 -4.11 22.90
CA ILE A 307 -16.10 -3.13 21.93
C ILE A 307 -17.26 -2.20 21.60
N SER A 308 -17.09 -0.91 21.87
CA SER A 308 -18.05 0.12 21.49
C SER A 308 -17.52 0.90 20.31
N ILE A 309 -18.25 0.91 19.20
CA ILE A 309 -17.93 1.65 17.99
C ILE A 309 -18.89 2.84 17.91
N ARG A 310 -18.32 4.04 17.91
CA ARG A 310 -19.09 5.27 17.66
C ARG A 310 -19.14 5.52 16.17
N TYR A 311 -20.26 6.02 15.69
CA TYR A 311 -20.44 6.32 14.27
C TYR A 311 -21.31 7.55 14.09
N ARG A 312 -21.15 8.23 12.97
CA ARG A 312 -22.00 9.32 12.54
C ARG A 312 -23.25 8.74 11.88
N ALA A 313 -24.41 9.02 12.47
CA ALA A 313 -25.70 8.68 11.89
C ALA A 313 -26.07 9.64 10.74
N ASP A 314 -27.10 9.30 9.97
CA ASP A 314 -27.56 10.10 8.81
C ASP A 314 -27.97 11.54 9.19
N ASP A 315 -28.49 11.74 10.40
CA ASP A 315 -28.82 13.06 10.97
C ASP A 315 -27.60 13.84 11.48
N ALA A 316 -26.38 13.35 11.20
CA ALA A 316 -25.10 13.87 11.64
C ALA A 316 -24.83 13.79 13.17
N THR A 317 -25.69 13.12 13.95
CA THR A 317 -25.44 12.86 15.37
C THR A 317 -24.43 11.73 15.55
N LEU A 318 -23.76 11.69 16.70
CA LEU A 318 -22.88 10.57 17.08
C LEU A 318 -23.70 9.55 17.87
N SER A 319 -23.80 8.36 17.31
CA SER A 319 -24.38 7.17 17.92
C SER A 319 -23.30 6.15 18.27
N ALA A 320 -23.66 5.08 18.99
CA ALA A 320 -22.74 4.01 19.32
C ALA A 320 -23.40 2.63 19.20
N ARG A 321 -22.63 1.66 18.68
CA ARG A 321 -23.03 0.25 18.66
C ARG A 321 -22.01 -0.56 19.46
N SER A 322 -22.50 -1.47 20.30
CA SER A 322 -21.64 -2.32 21.13
C SER A 322 -21.64 -3.75 20.63
N PHE A 323 -20.45 -4.34 20.62
CA PHE A 323 -20.19 -5.72 20.24
C PHE A 323 -19.47 -6.46 21.36
N THR A 324 -19.61 -7.77 21.41
CA THR A 324 -18.82 -8.64 22.27
C THR A 324 -17.86 -9.46 21.41
N GLY A 325 -16.59 -9.03 21.36
CA GLY A 325 -15.54 -9.80 20.70
C GLY A 325 -15.24 -11.06 21.51
N LEU A 326 -15.18 -12.20 20.85
CA LEU A 326 -14.85 -13.50 21.42
C LEU A 326 -13.47 -13.94 20.96
N PHE A 327 -12.63 -14.42 21.88
CA PHE A 327 -11.25 -14.76 21.60
C PHE A 327 -10.91 -16.16 22.11
N THR A 328 -10.27 -16.97 21.27
CA THR A 328 -9.50 -18.14 21.68
C THR A 328 -8.04 -17.74 21.91
N HIS A 329 -7.18 -18.69 22.22
CA HIS A 329 -5.72 -18.45 22.29
C HIS A 329 -5.08 -18.23 20.90
N HIS A 330 -5.76 -18.64 19.82
CA HIS A 330 -5.34 -18.29 18.45
C HIS A 330 -5.63 -16.84 18.09
N GLY A 331 -6.68 -16.24 18.69
CA GLY A 331 -7.08 -14.87 18.45
C GLY A 331 -8.59 -14.67 18.36
N PRO A 332 -9.08 -13.58 17.75
CA PRO A 332 -10.50 -13.27 17.65
C PRO A 332 -11.24 -14.26 16.76
N LEU A 333 -12.48 -14.58 17.14
CA LEU A 333 -13.46 -15.20 16.25
C LEU A 333 -13.96 -14.11 15.28
N LEU A 334 -13.78 -14.34 13.97
CA LEU A 334 -14.10 -13.34 12.96
C LEU A 334 -15.22 -13.75 12.01
N ALA A 335 -15.46 -15.04 11.86
CA ALA A 335 -16.44 -15.54 10.88
C ALA A 335 -17.07 -16.87 11.32
N LYS A 336 -18.15 -17.23 10.59
CA LYS A 336 -18.73 -18.57 10.64
C LYS A 336 -18.91 -19.05 9.20
N ARG A 337 -18.21 -20.13 8.80
CA ARG A 337 -18.27 -20.75 7.47
C ARG A 337 -18.80 -22.17 7.60
N ASP A 338 -19.83 -22.52 6.84
CA ASP A 338 -20.43 -23.86 6.85
C ASP A 338 -20.75 -24.38 8.28
N GLY A 339 -21.23 -23.49 9.15
CA GLY A 339 -21.53 -23.80 10.53
C GLY A 339 -20.34 -23.81 11.49
N GLN A 340 -19.10 -23.72 10.98
CA GLN A 340 -17.85 -23.74 11.75
C GLN A 340 -17.41 -22.35 12.16
N PHE A 341 -16.99 -22.18 13.40
CA PHE A 341 -16.44 -20.91 13.89
C PHE A 341 -14.97 -20.76 13.49
N ILE A 342 -14.64 -19.60 12.96
CA ILE A 342 -13.29 -19.31 12.43
C ILE A 342 -12.63 -18.24 13.29
N SER A 343 -11.49 -18.57 13.89
CA SER A 343 -10.58 -17.62 14.53
C SER A 343 -9.38 -17.29 13.63
N LEU A 344 -8.73 -16.18 13.91
CA LEU A 344 -7.55 -15.70 13.17
C LEU A 344 -6.36 -15.54 14.11
N ARG A 345 -5.23 -16.14 13.74
CA ARG A 345 -3.92 -15.86 14.34
C ARG A 345 -3.07 -15.06 13.34
N ALA A 346 -2.75 -13.83 13.68
CA ALA A 346 -1.94 -12.95 12.85
C ALA A 346 -1.23 -11.90 13.71
N ASP A 347 0.01 -11.57 13.36
CA ASP A 347 0.80 -10.53 14.04
C ASP A 347 0.54 -9.16 13.37
N ASN A 348 -0.68 -8.65 13.45
CA ASN A 348 -1.11 -7.42 12.79
C ASN A 348 -0.57 -6.13 13.42
N ARG A 349 0.23 -6.23 14.47
CA ARG A 349 0.86 -5.09 15.16
C ARG A 349 2.17 -5.54 15.82
N LEU A 350 3.30 -4.96 15.42
CA LEU A 350 4.62 -5.31 15.94
C LEU A 350 5.49 -4.05 16.12
N ALA A 351 5.83 -3.73 17.36
CA ALA A 351 6.81 -2.67 17.65
C ALA A 351 8.18 -2.94 17.01
N ALA A 352 8.55 -4.22 16.88
CA ALA A 352 9.76 -4.64 16.17
C ALA A 352 9.80 -4.19 14.71
N GLY A 353 8.65 -4.07 14.04
CA GLY A 353 8.57 -3.58 12.67
C GLY A 353 9.06 -2.14 12.52
N LEU A 354 8.62 -1.25 13.40
CA LEU A 354 9.06 0.15 13.39
C LEU A 354 10.53 0.27 13.76
N ILE A 355 11.00 -0.53 14.73
CA ILE A 355 12.41 -0.58 15.12
C ILE A 355 13.28 -1.04 13.94
N GLN A 356 12.88 -2.10 13.26
CA GLN A 356 13.57 -2.59 12.06
C GLN A 356 13.62 -1.53 10.96
N CYS A 357 12.49 -0.87 10.68
CA CYS A 357 12.40 0.19 9.69
C CYS A 357 13.33 1.38 10.01
N TRP A 358 13.40 1.80 11.27
CA TRP A 358 14.32 2.87 11.66
C TRP A 358 15.78 2.44 11.53
N LEU A 359 16.16 1.30 12.08
CA LEU A 359 17.56 0.86 12.11
C LEU A 359 18.14 0.65 10.71
N ARG A 360 17.36 0.13 9.77
CA ARG A 360 17.84 -0.06 8.38
C ARG A 360 18.16 1.26 7.67
N THR A 361 17.47 2.37 7.99
CA THR A 361 17.75 3.68 7.38
C THR A 361 19.14 4.21 7.73
N LYS A 362 19.74 3.69 8.79
CA LYS A 362 21.08 4.08 9.28
C LYS A 362 22.15 2.99 9.04
N ALA A 363 21.80 1.88 8.38
CA ALA A 363 22.77 0.83 8.06
C ALA A 363 23.83 1.36 7.08
N THR A 364 25.10 1.14 7.36
CA THR A 364 26.24 1.61 6.56
C THR A 364 26.91 0.50 5.75
N ARG A 365 26.53 -0.77 6.00
CA ARG A 365 27.07 -1.94 5.31
C ARG A 365 26.07 -3.08 5.27
N PHE A 366 26.30 -4.03 4.37
CA PHE A 366 25.44 -5.20 4.18
C PHE A 366 25.16 -5.99 5.48
N SER A 367 26.20 -6.23 6.30
CA SER A 367 26.04 -6.99 7.54
C SER A 367 25.15 -6.30 8.57
N GLU A 368 25.19 -4.97 8.65
CA GLU A 368 24.34 -4.18 9.55
C GLU A 368 22.89 -4.22 9.07
N PHE A 369 22.65 -4.02 7.76
CA PHE A 369 21.31 -4.13 7.20
C PHE A 369 20.72 -5.54 7.44
N LYS A 370 21.49 -6.60 7.11
CA LYS A 370 21.09 -7.98 7.31
C LYS A 370 20.72 -8.27 8.77
N LYS A 371 21.49 -7.75 9.74
CA LYS A 371 21.20 -7.90 11.16
C LYS A 371 19.85 -7.33 11.57
N THR A 372 19.36 -6.29 10.89
CA THR A 372 18.02 -5.75 11.18
C THR A 372 16.89 -6.73 10.87
N LEU A 373 17.11 -7.67 9.95
CA LEU A 373 16.13 -8.69 9.59
C LEU A 373 15.86 -9.67 10.74
N ASP A 374 16.83 -9.86 11.65
CA ASP A 374 16.68 -10.73 12.82
C ASP A 374 15.63 -10.23 13.81
N LEU A 375 15.23 -8.95 13.71
CA LEU A 375 14.08 -8.40 14.44
C LEU A 375 12.74 -8.97 13.97
N ARG A 376 12.68 -9.54 12.76
CA ARG A 376 11.50 -10.20 12.18
C ARG A 376 10.25 -9.33 12.24
N GLY A 377 10.42 -8.04 11.99
CA GLY A 377 9.33 -7.06 12.05
C GLY A 377 8.57 -6.90 10.72
N ASN A 378 9.07 -7.49 9.63
CA ASN A 378 8.43 -7.38 8.30
C ASN A 378 7.57 -8.63 8.04
N ILE A 379 6.26 -8.46 8.14
CA ILE A 379 5.27 -9.55 8.06
C ILE A 379 4.61 -9.71 6.69
N SER A 380 4.73 -8.72 5.80
CA SER A 380 3.89 -8.65 4.61
C SER A 380 4.65 -8.33 3.32
N ASN A 381 5.96 -8.12 3.40
CA ASN A 381 6.71 -7.63 2.25
C ASN A 381 8.00 -8.39 2.00
N ASN A 382 8.33 -8.52 0.72
CA ASN A 382 9.67 -8.86 0.27
C ASN A 382 10.61 -7.66 0.48
N THR A 383 11.89 -7.91 0.49
CA THR A 383 12.93 -6.87 0.46
C THR A 383 13.88 -7.12 -0.70
N VAL A 384 14.03 -6.12 -1.57
CA VAL A 384 15.09 -6.05 -2.59
C VAL A 384 16.10 -5.00 -2.15
N TYR A 385 17.38 -5.32 -2.24
CA TYR A 385 18.48 -4.55 -1.68
C TYR A 385 19.64 -4.41 -2.67
N ALA A 386 20.31 -3.26 -2.60
CA ALA A 386 21.61 -3.06 -3.22
C ALA A 386 22.46 -2.11 -2.38
N ASP A 387 23.81 -2.19 -2.47
CA ASP A 387 24.72 -1.35 -1.69
C ASP A 387 25.98 -0.90 -2.43
N ALA A 388 26.70 0.02 -1.78
CA ALA A 388 27.96 0.56 -2.28
C ALA A 388 29.14 -0.46 -2.20
N GLU A 389 29.01 -1.56 -1.45
CA GLU A 389 29.96 -2.66 -1.43
C GLU A 389 29.77 -3.60 -2.64
N GLY A 390 28.70 -3.38 -3.44
CA GLY A 390 28.37 -4.16 -4.63
C GLY A 390 27.45 -5.36 -4.37
N ASN A 391 26.92 -5.51 -3.17
CA ASN A 391 25.99 -6.58 -2.86
C ASN A 391 24.60 -6.25 -3.40
N ILE A 392 23.92 -7.30 -3.91
CA ILE A 392 22.49 -7.29 -4.21
C ILE A 392 21.82 -8.46 -3.47
N ALA A 393 20.63 -8.24 -2.93
CA ALA A 393 19.96 -9.29 -2.18
C ALA A 393 18.43 -9.21 -2.27
N TYR A 394 17.80 -10.35 -2.08
CA TYR A 394 16.36 -10.52 -1.97
C TYR A 394 16.02 -11.40 -0.77
N TRP A 395 15.01 -11.00 0.01
CA TRP A 395 14.42 -11.81 1.08
C TRP A 395 12.90 -11.83 0.91
N HIS A 396 12.32 -13.04 0.99
CA HIS A 396 10.89 -13.27 0.95
C HIS A 396 10.28 -13.12 2.34
N GLY A 397 9.81 -11.93 2.70
CA GLY A 397 9.41 -11.62 4.06
C GLY A 397 10.56 -11.75 5.07
N ASN A 398 10.24 -11.75 6.37
CA ASN A 398 11.20 -12.16 7.41
C ASN A 398 10.54 -12.66 8.70
N ARG A 399 9.20 -12.83 8.69
CA ARG A 399 8.45 -13.35 9.84
C ARG A 399 7.55 -14.51 9.38
N VAL A 400 8.10 -15.71 9.32
CA VAL A 400 7.39 -16.91 8.89
C VAL A 400 7.29 -17.89 10.06
N PRO A 401 6.08 -18.27 10.49
CA PRO A 401 5.89 -19.28 11.53
C PRO A 401 6.37 -20.66 11.09
N ILE A 402 6.95 -21.40 12.04
CA ILE A 402 7.26 -22.82 11.86
C ILE A 402 5.98 -23.62 12.05
N ARG A 403 5.53 -24.28 10.99
CA ARG A 403 4.29 -25.05 10.94
C ARG A 403 4.55 -26.53 10.70
N ASP A 404 3.61 -27.37 11.12
CA ASP A 404 3.64 -28.79 10.78
C ASP A 404 3.29 -29.00 9.31
N ARG A 405 4.16 -29.68 8.57
CA ARG A 405 4.02 -29.91 7.12
C ARG A 405 2.91 -30.89 6.75
N ALA A 406 2.32 -31.59 7.71
CA ALA A 406 1.23 -32.51 7.48
C ALA A 406 -0.11 -31.78 7.19
N TYR A 407 -0.21 -30.50 7.54
CA TYR A 407 -1.44 -29.70 7.35
C TYR A 407 -1.35 -28.78 6.13
N ASN A 408 -2.49 -28.54 5.52
CA ASN A 408 -2.63 -27.54 4.44
C ASN A 408 -2.98 -26.17 5.05
N TRP A 409 -1.98 -25.32 5.23
CA TRP A 409 -2.08 -24.00 5.85
C TRP A 409 -2.76 -22.95 4.97
N ASN A 410 -3.00 -23.24 3.68
CA ASN A 410 -3.82 -22.40 2.80
C ASN A 410 -5.32 -22.48 3.11
N LYS A 411 -5.73 -23.32 4.08
CA LYS A 411 -7.12 -23.52 4.52
C LYS A 411 -7.18 -23.43 6.04
N PRO A 412 -8.37 -23.15 6.61
CA PRO A 412 -8.55 -23.23 8.06
C PRO A 412 -8.16 -24.62 8.59
N VAL A 413 -7.29 -24.66 9.61
CA VAL A 413 -6.87 -25.89 10.28
C VAL A 413 -7.68 -26.16 11.54
N ASP A 414 -7.68 -27.39 12.05
CA ASP A 414 -8.41 -27.74 13.29
C ASP A 414 -7.76 -27.08 14.51
N GLY A 415 -8.40 -26.05 15.07
CA GLY A 415 -7.95 -25.32 16.25
C GLY A 415 -8.08 -26.08 17.56
N SER A 416 -8.71 -27.27 17.55
CA SER A 416 -8.89 -28.08 18.75
C SER A 416 -7.71 -29.00 19.07
N VAL A 417 -6.63 -28.98 18.27
CA VAL A 417 -5.48 -29.88 18.44
C VAL A 417 -4.16 -29.11 18.50
N SER A 418 -3.32 -29.44 19.47
CA SER A 418 -2.00 -28.81 19.65
C SER A 418 -1.01 -29.04 18.49
N ALA A 419 -1.28 -30.01 17.63
CA ALA A 419 -0.47 -30.26 16.44
C ALA A 419 -0.50 -29.10 15.42
N THR A 420 -1.54 -28.27 15.44
CA THR A 420 -1.69 -27.08 14.57
C THR A 420 -1.14 -25.79 15.20
N GLU A 421 -0.42 -25.88 16.32
CA GLU A 421 0.27 -24.72 16.90
C GLU A 421 1.50 -24.30 16.08
N TRP A 422 1.77 -22.99 16.09
CA TRP A 422 3.04 -22.47 15.62
C TRP A 422 4.17 -22.89 16.57
N LYS A 423 5.21 -23.49 16.02
CA LYS A 423 6.39 -23.99 16.77
C LYS A 423 7.51 -22.94 16.86
N GLY A 424 7.16 -21.65 16.80
CA GLY A 424 8.10 -20.53 16.75
C GLY A 424 8.18 -19.89 15.38
N LEU A 425 9.28 -19.20 15.09
CA LEU A 425 9.55 -18.54 13.81
C LEU A 425 10.79 -19.12 13.16
N HIS A 426 10.77 -19.28 11.85
CA HIS A 426 11.96 -19.63 11.08
C HIS A 426 13.08 -18.59 11.30
N PRO A 427 14.34 -19.00 11.50
CA PRO A 427 15.45 -18.07 11.42
C PRO A 427 15.57 -17.49 10.01
N VAL A 428 16.08 -16.25 9.89
CA VAL A 428 16.18 -15.57 8.59
C VAL A 428 16.99 -16.37 7.56
N SER A 429 17.96 -17.14 8.02
CA SER A 429 18.79 -18.01 7.17
C SER A 429 18.04 -19.16 6.49
N GLU A 430 16.88 -19.55 7.02
CA GLU A 430 16.02 -20.60 6.44
C GLU A 430 14.96 -20.06 5.48
N LEU A 431 14.75 -18.74 5.45
CA LEU A 431 13.76 -18.12 4.57
C LEU A 431 14.23 -18.18 3.11
N VAL A 432 13.25 -18.09 2.19
CA VAL A 432 13.57 -17.98 0.76
C VAL A 432 14.29 -16.67 0.53
N GLN A 433 15.53 -16.76 0.04
CA GLN A 433 16.41 -15.62 -0.20
C GLN A 433 17.36 -15.87 -1.37
N SER A 434 17.81 -14.80 -2.00
CA SER A 434 18.85 -14.83 -3.03
C SER A 434 19.85 -13.69 -2.77
N ILE A 435 21.13 -14.02 -2.66
CA ILE A 435 22.19 -13.05 -2.35
C ILE A 435 23.28 -13.20 -3.40
N ASN A 436 23.61 -12.12 -4.10
CA ASN A 436 24.67 -12.05 -5.12
C ASN A 436 24.59 -13.19 -6.16
N PRO A 437 23.45 -13.40 -6.84
CA PRO A 437 23.32 -14.47 -7.82
C PRO A 437 24.24 -14.24 -9.01
N PRO A 438 24.73 -15.32 -9.67
CA PRO A 438 25.74 -15.23 -10.75
C PRO A 438 25.31 -14.43 -11.97
N ASN A 439 23.99 -14.34 -12.26
CA ASN A 439 23.45 -13.52 -13.36
C ASN A 439 23.60 -12.02 -13.12
N GLY A 440 23.89 -11.58 -11.88
CA GLY A 440 24.13 -10.19 -11.53
C GLY A 440 22.89 -9.34 -11.37
N TRP A 441 21.67 -9.88 -11.50
CA TRP A 441 20.43 -9.14 -11.25
C TRP A 441 19.45 -9.94 -10.38
N LEU A 442 18.58 -9.18 -9.70
CA LEU A 442 17.44 -9.67 -8.94
C LEU A 442 16.20 -8.87 -9.32
N GLN A 443 15.05 -9.53 -9.36
CA GLN A 443 13.76 -8.90 -9.55
C GLN A 443 12.72 -9.42 -8.54
N ASN A 444 11.75 -8.61 -8.17
CA ASN A 444 10.49 -9.08 -7.68
C ASN A 444 9.36 -8.14 -8.17
N CYS A 445 8.36 -8.74 -8.79
CA CYS A 445 7.17 -8.11 -9.30
C CYS A 445 5.92 -8.68 -8.62
N ASN A 446 5.98 -8.97 -7.32
CA ASN A 446 4.94 -9.70 -6.56
C ASN A 446 4.67 -11.09 -7.17
N SER A 447 5.67 -11.64 -7.83
CA SER A 447 5.70 -12.97 -8.39
C SER A 447 6.39 -13.93 -7.43
N THR A 448 6.33 -15.22 -7.75
CA THR A 448 7.01 -16.24 -6.98
C THR A 448 8.49 -15.92 -6.77
N PRO A 449 9.06 -16.14 -5.57
CA PRO A 449 10.48 -15.93 -5.33
C PRO A 449 11.39 -16.93 -6.09
N TYR A 450 10.79 -17.93 -6.71
CA TYR A 450 11.51 -18.99 -7.46
C TYR A 450 11.86 -18.58 -8.90
N THR A 451 11.57 -17.30 -9.28
CA THR A 451 11.99 -16.68 -10.55
C THR A 451 12.74 -15.37 -10.32
N VAL A 452 13.09 -15.04 -9.07
CA VAL A 452 13.71 -13.77 -8.65
C VAL A 452 15.06 -13.49 -9.33
N ALA A 453 15.79 -14.52 -9.76
CA ALA A 453 17.08 -14.42 -10.45
C ALA A 453 17.12 -15.32 -11.72
N GLY A 454 16.00 -15.45 -12.43
CA GLY A 454 15.92 -16.34 -13.58
C GLY A 454 16.33 -17.79 -13.23
N ILE A 455 17.24 -18.37 -14.01
CA ILE A 455 17.73 -19.75 -13.78
C ILE A 455 18.57 -19.89 -12.49
N ASN A 456 19.01 -18.81 -11.88
CA ASN A 456 19.79 -18.78 -10.64
C ASN A 456 18.90 -18.56 -9.40
N SER A 457 17.60 -18.67 -9.55
CA SER A 457 16.62 -18.51 -8.46
C SER A 457 16.72 -19.64 -7.44
N PRO A 458 16.22 -19.41 -6.20
CA PRO A 458 16.14 -20.48 -5.20
C PRO A 458 15.30 -21.67 -5.70
N ASP A 459 15.73 -22.88 -5.31
CA ASP A 459 15.02 -24.11 -5.66
C ASP A 459 13.81 -24.33 -4.73
N LYS A 460 12.59 -24.26 -5.30
CA LYS A 460 11.31 -24.44 -4.59
C LYS A 460 11.25 -25.71 -3.73
N LYS A 461 11.92 -26.81 -4.16
CA LYS A 461 11.90 -28.10 -3.48
C LYS A 461 12.60 -28.08 -2.11
N LYS A 462 13.44 -27.08 -1.85
CA LYS A 462 14.16 -26.94 -0.57
C LYS A 462 13.34 -26.29 0.54
N TYR A 463 12.18 -25.72 0.22
CA TYR A 463 11.39 -24.96 1.15
C TYR A 463 10.02 -25.60 1.43
N PRO A 464 9.45 -25.44 2.62
CA PRO A 464 8.07 -25.82 2.87
C PRO A 464 7.11 -25.05 1.97
N VAL A 465 6.03 -25.70 1.53
CA VAL A 465 5.02 -25.08 0.61
C VAL A 465 4.45 -23.80 1.21
N TYR A 466 4.18 -23.76 2.51
CA TYR A 466 3.62 -22.60 3.19
C TYR A 466 4.55 -21.37 3.28
N MET A 467 5.87 -21.53 3.03
CA MET A 467 6.83 -20.44 3.21
C MET A 467 6.73 -19.36 2.12
N ALA A 468 6.40 -19.75 0.90
CA ALA A 468 6.26 -18.86 -0.25
C ALA A 468 5.18 -19.41 -1.19
N PRO A 469 3.90 -19.16 -0.88
CA PRO A 469 2.79 -19.65 -1.68
C PRO A 469 2.56 -18.84 -2.97
N ASP A 470 3.29 -17.73 -3.15
CA ASP A 470 3.13 -16.84 -4.32
C ASP A 470 3.29 -17.60 -5.64
N GLY A 471 2.29 -17.47 -6.52
CA GLY A 471 2.33 -17.94 -7.88
C GLY A 471 3.11 -17.01 -8.82
N GLU A 472 3.30 -17.46 -10.06
CA GLU A 472 3.85 -16.60 -11.10
C GLU A 472 2.77 -15.64 -11.63
N ASN A 473 3.21 -14.50 -12.16
CA ASN A 473 2.37 -13.55 -12.86
C ASN A 473 3.05 -13.00 -14.11
N PHE A 474 2.27 -12.46 -15.03
CA PHE A 474 2.79 -12.00 -16.33
C PHE A 474 3.81 -10.88 -16.23
N ARG A 475 3.77 -10.08 -15.16
CA ARG A 475 4.74 -9.01 -14.89
C ARG A 475 6.10 -9.59 -14.47
N GLY A 476 6.12 -10.64 -13.63
CA GLY A 476 7.32 -11.39 -13.27
C GLY A 476 7.96 -12.05 -14.50
N VAL A 477 7.15 -12.71 -15.33
CA VAL A 477 7.61 -13.30 -16.61
C VAL A 477 8.25 -12.23 -17.51
N ASN A 478 7.60 -11.07 -17.66
CA ASN A 478 8.12 -9.98 -18.47
C ASN A 478 9.41 -9.37 -17.87
N ALA A 479 9.48 -9.24 -16.54
CA ALA A 479 10.67 -8.72 -15.87
C ALA A 479 11.88 -9.62 -16.11
N VAL A 480 11.75 -10.93 -15.97
CA VAL A 480 12.82 -11.89 -16.28
C VAL A 480 13.28 -11.73 -17.71
N ARG A 481 12.36 -11.67 -18.68
CA ARG A 481 12.70 -11.46 -20.10
C ARG A 481 13.52 -10.19 -20.32
N VAL A 482 13.05 -9.04 -19.80
CA VAL A 482 13.70 -7.73 -19.99
C VAL A 482 15.08 -7.71 -19.34
N LEU A 483 15.24 -8.32 -18.15
CA LEU A 483 16.50 -8.30 -17.41
C LEU A 483 17.55 -9.27 -17.98
N ASP A 484 17.14 -10.31 -18.70
CA ASP A 484 18.07 -11.21 -19.41
C ASP A 484 18.54 -10.64 -20.76
N GLU A 485 17.79 -9.75 -21.39
CA GLU A 485 18.12 -9.19 -22.72
C GLU A 485 19.29 -8.19 -22.67
N GLU A 486 19.39 -7.35 -21.62
CA GLU A 486 20.40 -6.29 -21.54
C GLU A 486 21.69 -6.80 -20.87
N LYS A 487 22.84 -6.41 -21.40
CA LYS A 487 24.16 -6.88 -20.93
C LYS A 487 24.89 -5.90 -20.02
N LYS A 488 24.61 -4.61 -20.15
CA LYS A 488 25.26 -3.54 -19.38
C LYS A 488 24.24 -2.46 -19.03
N TYR A 489 24.01 -2.24 -17.76
CA TYR A 489 23.02 -1.30 -17.23
C TYR A 489 23.62 0.07 -16.88
N THR A 490 22.85 1.12 -17.15
CA THR A 490 22.98 2.47 -16.57
C THR A 490 21.67 2.81 -15.88
N ILE A 491 21.61 3.89 -15.11
CA ILE A 491 20.34 4.38 -14.52
C ILE A 491 19.26 4.51 -15.61
N ASP A 492 19.60 5.09 -16.78
CA ASP A 492 18.64 5.28 -17.88
C ASP A 492 18.15 3.94 -18.46
N LYS A 493 19.03 2.96 -18.59
CA LYS A 493 18.64 1.61 -19.04
C LYS A 493 17.80 0.89 -18.01
N VAL A 494 18.08 1.07 -16.71
CA VAL A 494 17.26 0.53 -15.60
C VAL A 494 15.88 1.15 -15.62
N ILE A 495 15.75 2.47 -15.80
CA ILE A 495 14.46 3.15 -15.94
C ILE A 495 13.71 2.62 -17.17
N ARG A 496 14.36 2.49 -18.32
CA ARG A 496 13.74 1.92 -19.53
C ARG A 496 13.26 0.49 -19.33
N ALA A 497 14.06 -0.34 -18.65
CA ALA A 497 13.66 -1.70 -18.28
C ALA A 497 12.40 -1.69 -17.40
N GLY A 498 12.39 -0.88 -16.33
CA GLY A 498 11.23 -0.71 -15.46
C GLY A 498 10.00 -0.08 -16.15
N TYR A 499 10.18 0.49 -17.34
CA TYR A 499 9.13 1.09 -18.17
C TYR A 499 8.81 0.27 -19.43
N ASP A 500 9.17 -1.01 -19.47
CA ASP A 500 8.77 -1.88 -20.59
C ASP A 500 7.23 -2.02 -20.64
N THR A 501 6.65 -1.60 -21.78
CA THR A 501 5.19 -1.52 -21.97
C THR A 501 4.57 -2.77 -22.58
N ARG A 502 5.29 -3.89 -22.63
CA ARG A 502 4.80 -5.14 -23.21
C ARG A 502 3.73 -5.77 -22.30
N LEU A 503 2.60 -6.07 -22.86
CA LEU A 503 1.47 -6.73 -22.21
C LEU A 503 1.55 -8.24 -22.46
N SER A 504 2.45 -8.93 -21.77
CA SER A 504 2.81 -10.33 -22.03
C SER A 504 1.66 -11.33 -21.84
N ALA A 505 0.61 -10.99 -21.08
CA ALA A 505 -0.58 -11.82 -20.97
C ALA A 505 -1.29 -12.00 -22.32
N PHE A 506 -1.26 -11.00 -23.16
CA PHE A 506 -1.92 -11.07 -24.46
C PHE A 506 -1.18 -11.94 -25.49
N GLU A 507 0.07 -12.30 -25.24
CA GLU A 507 0.79 -13.32 -26.02
C GLU A 507 0.15 -14.71 -25.86
N VAL A 508 -0.51 -14.96 -24.71
CA VAL A 508 -1.25 -16.18 -24.43
C VAL A 508 -2.72 -16.04 -24.83
N LEU A 509 -3.34 -14.90 -24.57
CA LEU A 509 -4.78 -14.68 -24.75
C LEU A 509 -5.20 -14.45 -26.19
N LEU A 510 -4.47 -13.60 -26.93
CA LEU A 510 -4.88 -13.21 -28.29
C LEU A 510 -4.80 -14.32 -29.33
N PRO A 511 -3.84 -15.25 -29.32
CA PRO A 511 -3.88 -16.40 -30.21
C PRO A 511 -5.16 -17.22 -30.07
N ALA A 512 -5.66 -17.41 -28.84
CA ALA A 512 -6.91 -18.14 -28.61
C ALA A 512 -8.13 -17.37 -29.14
N LEU A 513 -8.21 -16.05 -28.94
CA LEU A 513 -9.26 -15.21 -29.50
C LEU A 513 -9.26 -15.21 -31.03
N ILE A 514 -8.07 -15.06 -31.65
CA ILE A 514 -7.91 -15.01 -33.11
C ILE A 514 -8.30 -16.37 -33.73
N ASN A 515 -7.90 -17.49 -33.12
CA ASN A 515 -8.23 -18.83 -33.58
C ASN A 515 -9.73 -19.20 -33.39
N ALA A 516 -10.37 -18.58 -32.39
CA ALA A 516 -11.83 -18.77 -32.19
C ALA A 516 -12.66 -18.06 -33.25
N TYR A 517 -12.10 -17.06 -33.96
CA TYR A 517 -12.83 -16.32 -34.98
C TYR A 517 -12.84 -17.08 -36.33
N ASN A 518 -14.03 -17.36 -36.83
CA ASN A 518 -14.24 -17.92 -38.19
C ASN A 518 -14.86 -16.84 -39.11
N PRO A 519 -14.18 -16.37 -40.16
CA PRO A 519 -14.73 -15.39 -41.08
C PRO A 519 -16.01 -15.82 -41.83
N ALA A 520 -16.26 -17.10 -41.91
CA ALA A 520 -17.46 -17.65 -42.54
C ALA A 520 -18.69 -17.62 -41.58
N ASP A 521 -18.47 -17.43 -40.28
CA ASP A 521 -19.54 -17.30 -39.30
C ASP A 521 -20.04 -15.86 -39.22
N THR A 522 -21.24 -15.62 -39.72
CA THR A 522 -21.87 -14.29 -39.73
C THR A 522 -22.24 -13.76 -38.33
N THR A 523 -22.36 -14.66 -37.34
CA THR A 523 -22.69 -14.29 -35.95
C THR A 523 -21.72 -13.28 -35.38
N TYR A 524 -20.44 -13.42 -35.74
CA TYR A 524 -19.34 -12.57 -35.25
C TYR A 524 -18.73 -11.68 -36.36
N ALA A 525 -19.47 -11.40 -37.44
CA ALA A 525 -18.98 -10.56 -38.53
C ALA A 525 -18.53 -9.15 -38.05
N SER A 526 -19.15 -8.61 -37.01
CA SER A 526 -18.82 -7.29 -36.44
C SER A 526 -17.42 -7.18 -35.84
N VAL A 527 -16.78 -8.30 -35.47
CA VAL A 527 -15.41 -8.27 -34.90
C VAL A 527 -14.31 -8.41 -35.95
N HIS A 528 -14.62 -8.60 -37.22
CA HIS A 528 -13.64 -8.88 -38.28
C HIS A 528 -12.48 -7.88 -38.29
N GLU A 529 -12.80 -6.61 -38.36
CA GLU A 529 -11.79 -5.52 -38.41
C GLU A 529 -10.98 -5.45 -37.10
N ALA A 530 -11.65 -5.59 -35.95
CA ALA A 530 -11.00 -5.60 -34.64
C ALA A 530 -10.00 -6.76 -34.50
N ILE A 531 -10.36 -7.96 -34.94
CA ILE A 531 -9.45 -9.12 -35.01
C ILE A 531 -8.25 -8.81 -35.92
N GLY A 532 -8.46 -8.14 -37.05
CA GLY A 532 -7.39 -7.71 -37.94
C GLY A 532 -6.39 -6.76 -37.27
N ILE A 533 -6.88 -5.80 -36.48
CA ILE A 533 -6.06 -4.88 -35.69
C ILE A 533 -5.27 -5.63 -34.61
N LEU A 534 -5.94 -6.51 -33.85
CA LEU A 534 -5.30 -7.30 -32.79
C LEU A 534 -4.25 -8.28 -33.31
N LYS A 535 -4.48 -8.89 -34.47
CA LYS A 535 -3.54 -9.82 -35.13
C LYS A 535 -2.20 -9.15 -35.48
N ASN A 536 -2.24 -7.86 -35.84
CA ASN A 536 -1.06 -7.10 -36.26
C ASN A 536 -0.42 -6.28 -35.12
N TRP A 537 -0.89 -6.44 -33.88
CA TRP A 537 -0.39 -5.70 -32.75
C TRP A 537 0.91 -6.32 -32.18
N ASP A 538 1.84 -5.47 -31.78
CA ASP A 538 3.13 -5.85 -31.20
C ASP A 538 3.09 -6.11 -29.69
N TYR A 539 1.91 -6.20 -29.10
CA TYR A 539 1.65 -6.37 -27.67
C TYR A 539 2.18 -5.24 -26.78
N ARG A 540 2.54 -4.07 -27.34
CA ARG A 540 3.02 -2.93 -26.57
C ARG A 540 1.92 -1.89 -26.38
N SER A 541 1.74 -1.48 -25.13
CA SER A 541 0.81 -0.41 -24.80
C SER A 541 1.39 0.94 -25.19
N ARG A 542 0.57 1.77 -25.87
CA ARG A 542 0.89 3.15 -26.26
C ARG A 542 -0.39 3.97 -26.27
N GLU A 543 -0.27 5.27 -25.99
CA GLU A 543 -1.42 6.18 -25.99
C GLU A 543 -2.13 6.26 -27.36
N SER A 544 -1.40 6.11 -28.49
CA SER A 544 -1.94 6.12 -29.85
C SER A 544 -2.56 4.79 -30.31
N SER A 545 -2.45 3.72 -29.50
CA SER A 545 -2.81 2.36 -29.91
C SER A 545 -4.29 2.06 -29.72
N VAL A 546 -5.02 1.77 -30.81
CA VAL A 546 -6.37 1.20 -30.80
C VAL A 546 -6.33 -0.26 -30.33
N ALA A 547 -5.30 -1.02 -30.72
CA ALA A 547 -5.15 -2.40 -30.29
C ALA A 547 -5.03 -2.53 -28.77
N THR A 548 -4.33 -1.59 -28.11
CA THR A 548 -4.28 -1.54 -26.63
C THR A 548 -5.66 -1.37 -26.03
N THR A 549 -6.48 -0.43 -26.57
CA THR A 549 -7.85 -0.23 -26.10
C THR A 549 -8.66 -1.51 -26.20
N LEU A 550 -8.66 -2.15 -27.38
CA LEU A 550 -9.43 -3.37 -27.62
C LEU A 550 -8.98 -4.51 -26.71
N ALA A 551 -7.66 -4.72 -26.61
CA ALA A 551 -7.10 -5.82 -25.82
C ALA A 551 -7.38 -5.65 -24.31
N VAL A 552 -7.14 -4.47 -23.76
CA VAL A 552 -7.37 -4.21 -22.32
C VAL A 552 -8.86 -4.30 -21.97
N GLU A 553 -9.71 -3.62 -22.74
CA GLU A 553 -11.16 -3.64 -22.49
C GLU A 553 -11.77 -5.03 -22.66
N TRP A 554 -11.28 -5.83 -23.61
CA TRP A 554 -11.67 -7.23 -23.78
C TRP A 554 -11.11 -8.10 -22.63
N GLY A 555 -9.84 -7.93 -22.30
CA GLY A 555 -9.17 -8.66 -21.23
C GLY A 555 -9.87 -8.50 -19.88
N GLU A 556 -10.26 -7.27 -19.52
CA GLU A 556 -10.99 -7.00 -18.27
C GLU A 556 -12.32 -7.75 -18.18
N ARG A 557 -12.99 -8.03 -19.32
CA ARG A 557 -14.24 -8.82 -19.34
C ARG A 557 -14.04 -10.30 -19.13
N ILE A 558 -12.90 -10.85 -19.56
CA ILE A 558 -12.60 -12.28 -19.42
C ILE A 558 -11.83 -12.60 -18.13
N MET A 559 -11.18 -11.62 -17.51
CA MET A 559 -10.38 -11.79 -16.30
C MET A 559 -11.15 -12.50 -15.16
N PRO A 560 -12.42 -12.15 -14.85
CA PRO A 560 -13.16 -12.86 -13.81
C PRO A 560 -13.31 -14.38 -14.07
N SER A 561 -13.37 -14.79 -15.34
CA SER A 561 -13.42 -16.21 -15.72
C SER A 561 -12.06 -16.89 -15.52
N ILE A 562 -10.98 -16.21 -15.84
CA ILE A 562 -9.60 -16.69 -15.59
C ILE A 562 -9.36 -16.89 -14.09
N LEU A 563 -9.72 -15.89 -13.27
CA LEU A 563 -9.50 -15.95 -11.81
C LEU A 563 -10.31 -17.06 -11.11
N LYS A 564 -11.44 -17.49 -11.70
CA LYS A 564 -12.25 -18.60 -11.20
C LYS A 564 -11.65 -19.99 -11.49
N ILE A 565 -10.64 -20.08 -12.35
CA ILE A 565 -9.95 -21.35 -12.62
C ILE A 565 -9.27 -21.84 -11.34
N VAL A 566 -9.53 -23.09 -10.99
CA VAL A 566 -8.89 -23.78 -9.87
C VAL A 566 -7.79 -24.66 -10.43
N LEU A 567 -6.56 -24.41 -10.03
CA LEU A 567 -5.42 -25.24 -10.41
C LEU A 567 -5.39 -26.55 -9.62
N PRO A 568 -4.85 -27.64 -10.18
CA PRO A 568 -4.82 -28.97 -9.53
C PRO A 568 -4.09 -28.96 -8.17
N ASP A 569 -3.09 -28.12 -8.02
CA ASP A 569 -2.31 -27.97 -6.78
C ASP A 569 -2.95 -26.97 -5.79
N GLY A 570 -4.05 -26.34 -6.18
CA GLY A 570 -4.73 -25.30 -5.39
C GLY A 570 -3.96 -23.98 -5.31
N GLY A 571 -2.93 -23.80 -6.13
CA GLY A 571 -2.11 -22.58 -6.20
C GLY A 571 -2.82 -21.40 -6.87
N ASP A 572 -2.22 -20.20 -6.73
CA ASP A 572 -2.74 -18.95 -7.31
C ASP A 572 -1.81 -18.40 -8.41
N ASP A 573 -1.32 -19.29 -9.27
CA ASP A 573 -0.50 -18.94 -10.43
C ASP A 573 -1.39 -18.44 -11.58
N VAL A 574 -1.41 -17.13 -11.80
CA VAL A 574 -2.29 -16.52 -12.81
C VAL A 574 -1.83 -16.84 -14.24
N VAL A 575 -0.57 -17.16 -14.45
CA VAL A 575 -0.05 -17.55 -15.78
C VAL A 575 -0.61 -18.93 -16.14
N GLU A 576 -0.55 -19.89 -15.21
CA GLU A 576 -1.10 -21.24 -15.40
C GLU A 576 -2.64 -21.22 -15.47
N LYS A 577 -3.32 -20.41 -14.64
CA LYS A 577 -4.78 -20.21 -14.78
C LYS A 577 -5.16 -19.70 -16.17
N THR A 578 -4.40 -18.74 -16.71
CA THR A 578 -4.66 -18.19 -18.05
C THR A 578 -4.43 -19.23 -19.14
N LYS A 579 -3.36 -20.02 -19.06
CA LYS A 579 -3.09 -21.12 -20.00
C LYS A 579 -4.20 -22.17 -19.97
N LEU A 580 -4.65 -22.55 -18.77
CA LEU A 580 -5.75 -23.50 -18.61
C LEU A 580 -7.06 -22.92 -19.16
N PHE A 581 -7.37 -21.65 -18.86
CA PHE A 581 -8.55 -20.97 -19.39
C PHE A 581 -8.59 -21.02 -20.91
N VAL A 582 -7.53 -20.59 -21.61
CA VAL A 582 -7.53 -20.60 -23.10
C VAL A 582 -7.60 -21.99 -23.70
N SER A 583 -7.16 -23.03 -22.97
CA SER A 583 -7.24 -24.41 -23.45
C SER A 583 -8.64 -24.99 -23.38
N ILE A 584 -9.53 -24.43 -22.54
CA ILE A 584 -10.91 -24.94 -22.35
C ILE A 584 -11.98 -23.95 -22.81
N ALA A 585 -11.59 -22.72 -23.14
CA ALA A 585 -12.52 -21.67 -23.53
C ALA A 585 -13.22 -22.02 -24.86
N VAL A 586 -14.55 -21.96 -24.87
CA VAL A 586 -15.34 -22.07 -26.11
C VAL A 586 -15.31 -20.74 -26.88
N PRO A 587 -15.48 -20.73 -28.22
CA PRO A 587 -15.42 -19.52 -29.03
C PRO A 587 -16.28 -18.35 -28.51
N ASP A 588 -17.51 -18.64 -28.08
CA ASP A 588 -18.43 -17.61 -27.55
C ASP A 588 -17.90 -16.92 -26.30
N ALA A 589 -17.18 -17.64 -25.44
CA ALA A 589 -16.59 -17.07 -24.23
C ALA A 589 -15.49 -16.05 -24.54
N LEU A 590 -14.89 -16.12 -25.73
CA LEU A 590 -13.84 -15.21 -26.20
C LEU A 590 -14.41 -14.11 -27.10
N LEU A 591 -15.31 -14.45 -28.04
CA LEU A 591 -15.79 -13.54 -29.09
C LEU A 591 -16.89 -12.59 -28.59
N LYS A 592 -17.85 -13.09 -27.80
CA LYS A 592 -18.95 -12.25 -27.29
C LYS A 592 -18.47 -11.06 -26.43
N PRO A 593 -17.50 -11.22 -25.50
CA PRO A 593 -16.93 -10.06 -24.80
C PRO A 593 -16.32 -9.00 -25.71
N LEU A 594 -15.74 -9.40 -26.85
CA LEU A 594 -15.21 -8.44 -27.83
C LEU A 594 -16.33 -7.67 -28.53
N VAL A 595 -17.42 -8.33 -28.94
CA VAL A 595 -18.62 -7.67 -29.50
C VAL A 595 -19.16 -6.63 -28.51
N ASP A 596 -19.26 -6.99 -27.22
CA ASP A 596 -19.74 -6.09 -26.17
C ASP A 596 -18.83 -4.86 -26.01
N VAL A 597 -17.51 -5.04 -26.14
CA VAL A 597 -16.54 -3.93 -26.13
C VAL A 597 -16.77 -2.98 -27.30
N LEU A 598 -16.88 -3.51 -28.53
CA LEU A 598 -17.10 -2.71 -29.72
C LEU A 598 -18.38 -1.91 -29.64
N ASN A 599 -19.49 -2.55 -29.24
CA ASN A 599 -20.81 -1.91 -29.09
C ASN A 599 -20.76 -0.81 -28.02
N ARG A 600 -20.11 -1.04 -26.90
CA ARG A 600 -19.98 -0.05 -25.83
C ARG A 600 -19.15 1.17 -26.27
N LEU A 601 -17.99 0.94 -26.88
CA LEU A 601 -17.14 2.02 -27.38
C LEU A 601 -17.86 2.84 -28.46
N GLN A 602 -18.52 2.16 -29.41
CA GLN A 602 -19.33 2.83 -30.43
C GLN A 602 -20.43 3.71 -29.83
N ALA A 603 -21.14 3.20 -28.85
CA ALA A 603 -22.23 3.93 -28.20
C ALA A 603 -21.72 5.14 -27.39
N GLN A 604 -20.61 4.98 -26.67
CA GLN A 604 -20.07 6.02 -25.79
C GLN A 604 -19.32 7.13 -26.53
N PHE A 605 -18.57 6.78 -27.59
CA PHE A 605 -17.64 7.69 -28.28
C PHE A 605 -17.99 7.95 -29.75
N GLY A 606 -18.98 7.28 -30.30
CA GLY A 606 -19.34 7.40 -31.71
C GLY A 606 -18.42 6.58 -32.64
N SER A 607 -17.38 5.93 -32.10
CA SER A 607 -16.49 5.01 -32.78
C SER A 607 -15.96 4.00 -31.77
N TRP A 608 -15.72 2.77 -32.22
CA TRP A 608 -15.01 1.80 -31.39
C TRP A 608 -13.47 1.87 -31.59
N GLN A 609 -13.00 2.54 -32.65
CA GLN A 609 -11.56 2.72 -32.93
C GLN A 609 -10.99 3.89 -32.10
N ILE A 610 -10.99 3.75 -30.81
CA ILE A 610 -10.51 4.78 -29.88
C ILE A 610 -9.07 4.48 -29.46
N PRO A 611 -8.11 5.38 -29.73
CA PRO A 611 -6.75 5.28 -29.19
C PRO A 611 -6.76 5.25 -27.64
N TRP A 612 -5.88 4.42 -27.06
CA TRP A 612 -5.84 4.20 -25.61
C TRP A 612 -5.74 5.50 -24.80
N GLY A 613 -4.86 6.44 -25.19
CA GLY A 613 -4.70 7.72 -24.49
C GLY A 613 -5.89 8.67 -24.60
N GLN A 614 -6.84 8.45 -25.52
CA GLN A 614 -8.10 9.19 -25.52
C GLN A 614 -9.06 8.68 -24.45
N LEU A 615 -9.02 7.38 -24.16
CA LEU A 615 -9.81 6.73 -23.13
C LEU A 615 -9.15 6.82 -21.76
N ASN A 616 -7.85 6.55 -21.67
CA ASN A 616 -7.08 6.37 -20.44
C ASN A 616 -6.33 7.66 -20.07
N ARG A 617 -6.71 8.27 -18.93
CA ARG A 617 -6.35 9.64 -18.57
C ARG A 617 -5.80 9.77 -17.16
N PHE A 618 -4.86 10.70 -16.94
CA PHE A 618 -4.37 11.12 -15.63
C PHE A 618 -4.89 12.51 -15.30
N GLN A 619 -5.59 12.62 -14.18
CA GLN A 619 -6.21 13.85 -13.72
C GLN A 619 -6.14 13.95 -12.20
N ARG A 620 -5.83 15.14 -11.69
CA ARG A 620 -5.94 15.49 -10.27
C ARG A 620 -6.53 16.87 -10.16
N ILE A 621 -7.81 16.98 -9.77
CA ILE A 621 -8.58 18.21 -9.78
C ILE A 621 -9.13 18.59 -8.41
N SER A 622 -8.81 17.85 -7.36
CA SER A 622 -9.33 18.06 -6.03
C SER A 622 -8.36 17.52 -4.99
N SER A 623 -8.27 18.21 -3.84
CA SER A 623 -7.56 17.76 -2.64
C SER A 623 -8.30 16.67 -1.86
N ALA A 624 -9.53 16.32 -2.27
CA ALA A 624 -10.30 15.27 -1.60
C ALA A 624 -9.57 13.93 -1.61
N ILE A 625 -9.64 13.20 -0.48
CA ILE A 625 -9.06 11.85 -0.37
C ILE A 625 -9.80 10.91 -1.33
N ASP A 626 -11.13 11.01 -1.38
CA ASP A 626 -11.93 10.27 -2.35
C ASP A 626 -11.82 10.99 -3.71
N ASN A 627 -11.28 10.29 -4.70
CA ASN A 627 -10.98 10.85 -6.01
C ASN A 627 -12.23 11.35 -6.73
N ARG A 628 -12.11 12.51 -7.37
CA ARG A 628 -13.15 13.10 -8.23
C ARG A 628 -12.56 13.35 -9.59
N PHE A 629 -13.33 13.04 -10.64
CA PHE A 629 -12.90 13.19 -12.02
C PHE A 629 -13.99 13.86 -12.85
N ASP A 630 -13.57 14.56 -13.92
CA ASP A 630 -14.48 15.33 -14.79
C ASP A 630 -13.93 15.34 -16.21
N ASP A 631 -14.69 14.77 -17.16
CA ASP A 631 -14.31 14.69 -18.57
C ASP A 631 -14.13 16.06 -19.24
N SER A 632 -14.76 17.12 -18.70
CA SER A 632 -14.66 18.49 -19.22
C SER A 632 -13.39 19.23 -18.79
N LYS A 633 -12.69 18.72 -17.74
CA LYS A 633 -11.47 19.33 -17.22
C LYS A 633 -10.21 18.76 -17.86
N PRO A 634 -9.08 19.52 -17.87
CA PRO A 634 -7.82 19.04 -18.41
C PRO A 634 -7.35 17.73 -17.76
N SER A 635 -6.75 16.88 -18.58
CA SER A 635 -6.12 15.63 -18.15
C SER A 635 -5.04 15.21 -19.15
N TYR A 636 -4.03 14.48 -18.71
CA TYR A 636 -2.98 13.96 -19.56
C TYR A 636 -3.35 12.59 -20.13
N PRO A 637 -3.06 12.27 -21.40
CA PRO A 637 -3.14 10.90 -21.90
C PRO A 637 -2.10 10.03 -21.23
N VAL A 638 -2.41 8.75 -20.97
CA VAL A 638 -1.47 7.80 -20.40
C VAL A 638 -1.42 6.54 -21.25
N GLY A 639 -0.22 6.22 -21.74
CA GLY A 639 0.03 5.02 -22.53
C GLY A 639 0.11 3.72 -21.73
N PHE A 640 0.20 3.81 -20.40
CA PHE A 640 0.28 2.64 -19.52
C PHE A 640 -1.09 1.99 -19.30
N ALA A 641 -1.08 0.71 -18.92
CA ALA A 641 -2.26 -0.05 -18.53
C ALA A 641 -2.03 -0.76 -17.18
N SER A 642 -2.95 -1.61 -16.76
CA SER A 642 -2.75 -2.43 -15.57
C SER A 642 -1.58 -3.40 -15.76
N SER A 643 -0.73 -3.50 -14.73
CA SER A 643 0.38 -4.45 -14.68
C SER A 643 -0.08 -5.92 -14.57
N ALA A 644 -1.36 -6.17 -14.32
CA ALA A 644 -1.96 -7.51 -14.42
C ALA A 644 -1.77 -8.13 -15.81
N TRP A 645 -1.64 -7.30 -16.85
CA TRP A 645 -1.40 -7.74 -18.22
C TRP A 645 0.08 -7.99 -18.55
N GLY A 646 0.98 -7.82 -17.56
CA GLY A 646 2.42 -8.11 -17.72
C GLY A 646 3.29 -6.91 -17.99
N MET A 647 2.72 -5.71 -18.13
CA MET A 647 3.47 -4.48 -18.27
C MET A 647 4.21 -4.13 -16.95
N LEU A 648 5.44 -3.62 -17.05
CA LEU A 648 6.22 -3.28 -15.85
C LEU A 648 5.73 -1.97 -15.20
N PRO A 649 5.54 -0.85 -15.90
CA PRO A 649 4.87 0.29 -15.30
C PRO A 649 3.39 -0.04 -15.08
N SER A 650 2.88 0.20 -13.88
CA SER A 650 1.48 -0.08 -13.55
C SER A 650 0.64 1.18 -13.56
N TYR A 651 -0.54 1.10 -14.19
CA TYR A 651 -1.52 2.18 -14.21
C TYR A 651 -2.92 1.59 -14.24
N ILE A 652 -3.57 1.52 -13.09
CA ILE A 652 -4.95 1.05 -12.98
C ILE A 652 -5.87 2.24 -13.10
N SER A 653 -6.73 2.20 -14.09
CA SER A 653 -7.73 3.23 -14.38
C SER A 653 -9.12 2.62 -14.51
N ARG A 654 -10.13 3.37 -14.16
CA ARG A 654 -11.54 2.99 -14.29
C ARG A 654 -12.42 4.19 -14.64
N THR A 655 -13.64 3.92 -15.10
CA THR A 655 -14.69 4.95 -15.26
C THR A 655 -15.33 5.27 -13.92
N PHE A 656 -15.80 6.49 -13.77
CA PHE A 656 -16.49 6.98 -12.57
C PHE A 656 -17.90 7.48 -12.93
N PRO A 657 -18.81 7.59 -11.97
CA PRO A 657 -20.12 8.16 -12.23
C PRO A 657 -20.01 9.51 -12.93
N GLY A 658 -20.68 9.65 -14.09
CA GLY A 658 -20.64 10.86 -14.92
C GLY A 658 -19.46 10.98 -15.88
N THR A 659 -18.52 10.00 -15.92
CA THR A 659 -17.40 10.01 -16.87
C THR A 659 -17.54 8.94 -17.96
N LYS A 660 -17.07 9.24 -19.17
CA LYS A 660 -16.88 8.29 -20.25
C LYS A 660 -15.44 7.79 -20.31
N LYS A 661 -14.48 8.67 -19.92
CA LYS A 661 -13.06 8.34 -19.88
C LYS A 661 -12.71 7.54 -18.62
N ARG A 662 -11.60 6.85 -18.68
CA ARG A 662 -11.01 6.12 -17.55
C ARG A 662 -9.97 7.00 -16.88
N TYR A 663 -9.96 7.06 -15.57
CA TYR A 663 -9.01 7.84 -14.80
C TYR A 663 -8.20 6.94 -13.88
N GLY A 664 -6.88 7.19 -13.84
CA GLY A 664 -5.97 6.44 -13.00
C GLY A 664 -6.15 6.74 -11.52
N VAL A 665 -6.13 5.70 -10.73
CA VAL A 665 -6.30 5.78 -9.26
C VAL A 665 -5.21 5.04 -8.50
N HIS A 666 -4.50 4.13 -9.16
CA HIS A 666 -3.54 3.22 -8.56
C HIS A 666 -2.43 2.86 -9.58
N GLY A 667 -1.24 2.57 -9.11
CA GLY A 667 -0.12 2.17 -9.94
C GLY A 667 1.20 2.74 -9.46
N ASN A 668 2.10 3.03 -10.38
CA ASN A 668 3.37 3.69 -10.07
C ASN A 668 3.11 4.89 -9.17
N SER A 669 3.65 4.91 -7.94
CA SER A 669 3.38 5.98 -6.98
C SER A 669 4.62 6.82 -6.68
N PHE A 670 5.72 6.18 -6.30
CA PHE A 670 7.05 6.74 -6.17
C PHE A 670 8.01 5.83 -6.92
N ILE A 671 8.72 6.35 -7.89
CA ILE A 671 9.67 5.58 -8.67
C ILE A 671 11.05 6.18 -8.47
N CYS A 672 12.05 5.34 -8.20
CA CYS A 672 13.42 5.80 -8.05
C CYS A 672 14.41 4.76 -8.59
N ALA A 673 15.39 5.22 -9.34
CA ALA A 673 16.57 4.45 -9.69
C ALA A 673 17.79 5.10 -9.02
N VAL A 674 18.55 4.33 -8.23
CA VAL A 674 19.70 4.82 -7.48
C VAL A 674 20.94 3.98 -7.76
N GLU A 675 22.05 4.63 -8.05
CA GLU A 675 23.39 4.05 -8.28
C GLU A 675 24.31 4.38 -7.10
N PHE A 676 24.95 3.35 -6.53
CA PHE A 676 25.81 3.42 -5.35
C PHE A 676 27.28 3.55 -5.72
N GLY A 677 27.68 4.74 -6.24
CA GLY A 677 29.07 5.09 -6.52
C GLY A 677 29.75 5.85 -5.39
N LYS A 678 30.89 6.48 -5.68
CA LYS A 678 31.57 7.40 -4.73
C LYS A 678 30.65 8.53 -4.24
N LYS A 679 29.74 8.96 -5.11
CA LYS A 679 28.58 9.79 -4.81
C LYS A 679 27.34 9.08 -5.32
N ILE A 680 26.28 9.16 -4.55
CA ILE A 680 24.96 8.68 -5.00
C ILE A 680 24.53 9.46 -6.23
N LYS A 681 24.05 8.73 -7.23
CA LYS A 681 23.28 9.28 -8.34
C LYS A 681 21.91 8.64 -8.32
N ALA A 682 20.87 9.44 -8.32
CA ALA A 682 19.52 8.91 -8.33
C ALA A 682 18.60 9.80 -9.15
N ARG A 683 17.56 9.16 -9.71
CA ARG A 683 16.44 9.83 -10.38
C ARG A 683 15.15 9.34 -9.82
N SER A 684 14.19 10.23 -9.64
CA SER A 684 12.88 9.90 -9.07
C SER A 684 11.73 10.53 -9.84
N LEU A 685 10.54 9.97 -9.60
CA LEU A 685 9.28 10.49 -10.12
C LEU A 685 8.17 10.14 -9.13
N LEU A 686 7.34 11.13 -8.80
CA LEU A 686 6.19 10.97 -7.92
C LEU A 686 4.89 11.11 -8.71
N ALA A 687 3.91 10.25 -8.44
CA ALA A 687 2.59 10.37 -9.05
C ALA A 687 1.93 11.69 -8.62
N GLY A 688 1.74 12.58 -9.58
CA GLY A 688 1.04 13.86 -9.41
C GLY A 688 1.91 15.01 -8.91
N GLY A 689 2.45 14.94 -7.71
CA GLY A 689 3.25 16.00 -7.07
C GLY A 689 3.24 15.85 -5.55
N GLU A 690 4.10 16.60 -4.87
CA GLU A 690 4.39 16.46 -3.44
C GLU A 690 3.21 16.90 -2.55
N SER A 691 2.47 17.94 -2.94
CA SER A 691 1.43 18.54 -2.09
C SER A 691 0.04 17.94 -2.31
N GLY A 692 -0.70 17.72 -1.22
CA GLY A 692 -2.13 17.43 -1.21
C GLY A 692 -3.03 18.67 -1.28
N ASN A 693 -2.46 19.88 -1.26
CA ASN A 693 -3.19 21.14 -1.33
C ASN A 693 -3.38 21.58 -2.79
N GLU A 694 -4.62 21.67 -3.27
CA GLU A 694 -4.93 22.05 -4.66
C GLU A 694 -4.48 23.46 -5.04
N ASN A 695 -4.18 24.33 -4.08
CA ASN A 695 -3.66 25.68 -4.33
C ASN A 695 -2.11 25.70 -4.41
N SER A 696 -1.44 24.60 -4.10
CA SER A 696 0.01 24.49 -4.24
C SER A 696 0.39 24.26 -5.69
N LYS A 697 1.48 24.90 -6.14
CA LYS A 697 2.06 24.58 -7.46
C LYS A 697 2.54 23.12 -7.56
N HIS A 698 2.86 22.50 -6.41
CA HIS A 698 3.30 21.11 -6.30
C HIS A 698 2.15 20.11 -6.14
N PHE A 699 0.92 20.54 -6.44
CA PHE A 699 -0.23 19.64 -6.38
C PHE A 699 -0.22 18.63 -7.53
N PHE A 700 0.14 19.06 -8.74
CA PHE A 700 0.12 18.22 -9.95
C PHE A 700 1.26 18.56 -10.93
N ASP A 701 2.35 19.15 -10.46
CA ASP A 701 3.49 19.60 -11.28
C ASP A 701 4.28 18.43 -11.89
N GLN A 702 4.23 17.23 -11.31
CA GLN A 702 4.80 16.02 -11.88
C GLN A 702 3.81 15.20 -12.74
N GLY A 703 2.59 15.69 -12.94
CA GLY A 703 1.55 14.96 -13.68
C GLY A 703 1.90 14.71 -15.15
N LEU A 704 2.48 15.69 -15.86
CA LEU A 704 2.97 15.52 -17.24
C LEU A 704 4.18 14.59 -17.27
N MET A 705 5.17 14.81 -16.39
CA MET A 705 6.36 13.97 -16.26
C MET A 705 5.97 12.50 -16.05
N TYR A 706 4.95 12.26 -15.22
CA TYR A 706 4.41 10.93 -14.99
C TYR A 706 3.88 10.27 -16.27
N SER A 707 3.11 11.01 -17.06
CA SER A 707 2.50 10.48 -18.29
C SER A 707 3.54 10.22 -19.39
N THR A 708 4.63 11.01 -19.43
CA THR A 708 5.72 10.89 -20.42
C THR A 708 6.88 10.01 -19.96
N GLY A 709 6.94 9.66 -18.67
CA GLY A 709 8.06 8.89 -18.09
C GLY A 709 9.33 9.73 -17.91
N GLU A 710 9.21 11.03 -17.68
CA GLU A 710 10.33 11.91 -17.35
C GLU A 710 10.66 11.85 -15.86
N PHE A 711 11.96 11.74 -15.56
CA PHE A 711 12.47 11.65 -14.19
C PHE A 711 13.29 12.89 -13.85
N LYS A 712 13.11 13.39 -12.62
CA LYS A 712 13.96 14.43 -12.03
C LYS A 712 15.19 13.83 -11.36
N ASP A 713 16.28 14.60 -11.30
CA ASP A 713 17.44 14.25 -10.49
C ASP A 713 17.11 14.39 -9.00
N VAL A 714 17.55 13.44 -8.19
CA VAL A 714 17.41 13.49 -6.73
C VAL A 714 18.53 14.37 -6.15
N LEU A 715 18.15 15.37 -5.37
CA LEU A 715 19.07 16.24 -4.67
C LEU A 715 19.42 15.63 -3.31
N PHE A 716 20.48 14.82 -3.26
CA PHE A 716 20.87 14.09 -2.05
C PHE A 716 21.91 14.87 -1.21
N TYR A 717 22.84 15.58 -1.86
CA TYR A 717 23.87 16.33 -1.17
C TYR A 717 23.43 17.76 -0.89
N LYS A 718 23.78 18.28 0.30
CA LYS A 718 23.37 19.62 0.74
C LYS A 718 23.78 20.73 -0.22
N GLU A 719 24.95 20.60 -0.82
CA GLU A 719 25.45 21.56 -1.83
C GLU A 719 24.54 21.61 -3.08
N ASP A 720 23.92 20.51 -3.47
CA ASP A 720 22.99 20.44 -4.61
C ASP A 720 21.61 20.94 -4.20
N VAL A 721 21.13 20.59 -3.01
CA VAL A 721 19.89 21.14 -2.46
C VAL A 721 19.94 22.66 -2.39
N LEU A 722 21.08 23.25 -1.97
CA LEU A 722 21.22 24.70 -1.83
C LEU A 722 21.23 25.45 -3.18
N LYS A 723 21.46 24.78 -4.31
CA LYS A 723 21.34 25.37 -5.65
C LYS A 723 19.90 25.44 -6.17
N HIS A 724 18.97 24.67 -5.56
CA HIS A 724 17.60 24.50 -6.03
C HIS A 724 16.55 24.86 -4.98
N VAL A 725 16.91 25.74 -4.04
CA VAL A 725 16.05 26.17 -2.92
C VAL A 725 14.87 26.97 -3.44
N GLU A 726 13.68 26.50 -3.15
CA GLU A 726 12.45 27.29 -3.27
C GLU A 726 12.12 28.02 -1.97
N ARG A 727 12.14 27.31 -0.86
CA ARG A 727 11.88 27.85 0.48
C ARG A 727 12.81 27.22 1.50
N LYS A 728 13.30 28.02 2.44
CA LYS A 728 14.11 27.58 3.60
C LYS A 728 13.53 28.21 4.85
N TYR A 729 13.23 27.40 5.87
CA TYR A 729 12.55 27.87 7.08
C TYR A 729 12.75 26.91 8.25
N HIS A 730 12.35 27.35 9.44
CA HIS A 730 12.17 26.48 10.61
C HIS A 730 10.70 26.15 10.80
N PRO A 731 10.34 24.94 11.30
CA PRO A 731 8.94 24.62 11.60
C PRO A 731 8.27 25.72 12.41
N GLY A 732 7.11 26.19 11.91
CA GLY A 732 6.36 27.28 12.56
C GLY A 732 6.66 28.70 12.11
N GLU A 733 7.55 28.90 11.12
CA GLU A 733 7.81 30.19 10.44
C GLU A 733 6.91 30.40 9.25
#